data_07fe2c94d76ec83b24c8a9277a7076e4
#
_entry.id   07fe2c94d76ec83b24c8a9277a7076e4
#
_cell.length_a   1.000
_cell.length_b   1.000
_cell.length_c   1.000
_cell.angle_alpha   90.00
_cell.angle_beta   90.00
_cell.angle_gamma   90.00
#
_symmetry.space_group_name_H-M   'P 1'
#
loop_
_entity.id
_entity.type
_entity.pdbx_description
1 polymer ?
#
loop_
_entity_poly.entity_id
_entity_poly.type
_entity_poly.pdbx_seq_one_letter_code
_entity_poly.pdbx_strand_id
1 'polypeptide(L)'
;MIFGQGGAEGGKDGGKKKAKNAAGDSGGRSELSPPPEYIDERLALYTKLKAEHDALMAERAAKDSRAIKVTLPDGKVVDAESWKTTPYQVACGISQGLADNTVIAKVNNSVWDLDRPLEDDCSLQLLKFDDEEAQAVYWHSSAHILGEAMERVYGGCLCYGPPIESGFYYDMFLENNEGVSSNDFPCLENLCKKIMKEKQPFERLEIKKETLLEMFKYNTFKCRILNEKVTTPTTTVYRCGPLIDLCRGPHVRHTGKIKALKVHKNSSTYWEGKADMETLQRIYGISFPDPKMLKEWEKFQEEAKNRDHRKLGREQDLFFFHDLSPGSCFFMPKGAFIYNTLIEFIRSEYRKRGFQEVVSPNIYNSKLWQTSGHWQHYSENMFSFEVEKETFALKPMNCPGHCLMFDHRPRSWRELPIRMADFGVLHRNELSGALTGLTRVRRFQQDDAHIFCTMDQIEGEIKGCLDFLRTVYDVFGFTFKLNLSTRPEKFLGDPEVWDQAEKIDIQIKDAIGRYHQCATIQLDFQLPIRFNLTFVSHDGDDKKRPVIIHRAILGSVERMIAILTENYGGKWPLWLSPNQVMVVPVGPTCEEYAEKVKQEFHNNGFMTDVDLDPGCTLNKKIRNAQLAQYNFILVVGEKEKTSNTVNVRTRDNKVHGERTVEECIERLKQLKTTRSRNAEEDF
;
A
#
# COMPACT_ATOMS: atom_id res chain seq x y z
N MET A 1 -9.70 -7.35 -50.83
CA MET A 1 -10.37 -8.22 -51.81
C MET A 1 -11.17 -9.23 -51.02
N ILE A 2 -12.49 -9.32 -51.08
CA ILE A 2 -13.55 -9.00 -52.04
C ILE A 2 -14.83 -8.74 -51.25
N PHE A 3 -15.57 -7.76 -51.68
CA PHE A 3 -16.95 -7.43 -51.27
C PHE A 3 -17.98 -8.49 -51.71
N GLY A 4 -19.05 -8.65 -50.98
CA GLY A 4 -20.27 -9.29 -51.44
C GLY A 4 -21.47 -8.70 -50.71
N GLN A 5 -22.19 -7.84 -51.42
CA GLN A 5 -23.48 -7.23 -51.03
C GLN A 5 -24.66 -8.16 -51.35
N GLY A 6 -25.76 -7.88 -50.67
CA GLY A 6 -27.14 -8.19 -51.05
C GLY A 6 -27.93 -8.68 -49.83
N GLY A 7 -29.08 -8.22 -49.49
CA GLY A 7 -30.09 -7.34 -50.02
C GLY A 7 -31.31 -7.45 -49.08
N ALA A 8 -32.08 -6.41 -48.95
CA ALA A 8 -33.19 -6.19 -48.05
C ALA A 8 -34.48 -6.95 -48.39
N GLU A 9 -35.34 -7.11 -47.40
CA GLU A 9 -36.79 -6.99 -47.32
C GLU A 9 -37.26 -7.60 -45.99
N GLY A 10 -37.92 -6.98 -45.04
CA GLY A 10 -39.20 -6.30 -45.11
C GLY A 10 -40.24 -7.15 -44.36
N GLY A 11 -40.57 -6.88 -43.09
CA GLY A 11 -41.63 -7.55 -42.35
C GLY A 11 -41.92 -6.86 -41.02
N LYS A 12 -43.08 -6.28 -40.96
CA LYS A 12 -43.64 -5.47 -39.88
C LYS A 12 -44.07 -6.25 -38.65
N ASP A 13 -44.06 -5.54 -37.56
CA ASP A 13 -45.05 -5.47 -36.45
C ASP A 13 -45.06 -6.60 -35.41
N GLY A 14 -44.81 -6.20 -34.19
CA GLY A 14 -45.02 -6.99 -32.97
C GLY A 14 -44.62 -6.18 -31.75
N GLY A 15 -45.43 -5.18 -31.38
CA GLY A 15 -45.23 -4.37 -30.18
C GLY A 15 -45.15 -5.23 -28.92
N LYS A 16 -43.94 -5.38 -28.34
CA LYS A 16 -43.79 -5.79 -26.95
C LYS A 16 -43.56 -4.55 -26.08
N LYS A 17 -44.57 -4.24 -25.29
CA LYS A 17 -44.51 -3.29 -24.18
C LYS A 17 -43.28 -3.62 -23.33
N LYS A 18 -42.31 -2.68 -23.28
CA LYS A 18 -41.30 -2.68 -22.24
C LYS A 18 -42.03 -2.51 -20.90
N ALA A 19 -42.00 -3.53 -20.09
CA ALA A 19 -42.30 -3.44 -18.69
C ALA A 19 -41.34 -2.41 -18.11
N LYS A 20 -41.84 -1.33 -17.58
CA LYS A 20 -41.10 -0.43 -16.68
C LYS A 20 -40.76 -1.25 -15.48
N ASN A 21 -39.50 -1.67 -15.36
CA ASN A 21 -38.96 -2.06 -14.08
C ASN A 21 -39.17 -0.89 -13.13
N ALA A 22 -39.99 -1.13 -12.14
CA ALA A 22 -40.14 -0.22 -11.02
C ALA A 22 -38.74 0.04 -10.46
N ALA A 23 -38.43 1.32 -10.30
CA ALA A 23 -37.26 1.76 -9.54
C ALA A 23 -37.39 1.11 -8.15
N GLY A 24 -36.52 0.13 -7.87
CA GLY A 24 -36.38 -0.44 -6.54
C GLY A 24 -35.98 0.67 -5.59
N ASP A 25 -36.69 0.74 -4.51
CA ASP A 25 -36.45 1.58 -3.36
C ASP A 25 -34.96 1.48 -2.96
N SER A 26 -34.24 2.60 -3.03
CA SER A 26 -32.83 2.70 -2.66
C SER A 26 -32.62 2.85 -1.13
N GLY A 27 -33.49 2.24 -0.33
CA GLY A 27 -33.37 2.17 1.11
C GLY A 27 -32.31 1.13 1.51
N GLY A 28 -31.26 1.55 2.23
CA GLY A 28 -30.35 0.63 2.90
C GLY A 28 -31.07 -0.24 3.91
N ARG A 29 -30.46 -1.35 4.35
CA ARG A 29 -31.02 -2.26 5.35
C ARG A 29 -31.27 -1.54 6.67
N SER A 30 -32.21 -2.06 7.46
CA SER A 30 -32.53 -1.63 8.82
C SER A 30 -32.19 -2.73 9.83
N GLU A 31 -32.16 -2.38 11.10
CA GLU A 31 -32.00 -3.33 12.18
C GLU A 31 -33.11 -4.40 12.15
N LEU A 32 -32.72 -5.66 12.34
CA LEU A 32 -33.65 -6.81 12.34
C LEU A 32 -34.62 -6.73 13.51
N SER A 33 -35.91 -7.00 13.25
CA SER A 33 -36.94 -7.08 14.27
C SER A 33 -37.88 -8.25 13.96
N PRO A 34 -37.87 -9.33 14.80
CA PRO A 34 -37.06 -9.52 16.01
C PRO A 34 -35.59 -9.73 15.72
N PRO A 35 -34.69 -9.53 16.73
CA PRO A 35 -33.27 -9.87 16.60
C PRO A 35 -33.08 -11.40 16.46
N PRO A 36 -31.91 -11.86 15.98
CA PRO A 36 -31.61 -13.28 15.88
C PRO A 36 -31.73 -14.01 17.23
N GLU A 37 -32.40 -15.15 17.24
CA GLU A 37 -32.66 -15.94 18.48
C GLU A 37 -31.38 -16.39 19.19
N TYR A 38 -30.30 -16.68 18.46
CA TYR A 38 -29.03 -17.11 19.05
C TYR A 38 -28.41 -16.08 19.99
N ILE A 39 -28.78 -14.80 19.87
CA ILE A 39 -28.28 -13.73 20.73
C ILE A 39 -28.76 -13.97 22.18
N ASP A 40 -30.04 -14.24 22.37
CA ASP A 40 -30.60 -14.44 23.69
C ASP A 40 -30.12 -15.77 24.32
N GLU A 41 -29.99 -16.84 23.51
CA GLU A 41 -29.50 -18.14 23.98
C GLU A 41 -28.06 -18.04 24.49
N ARG A 42 -27.14 -17.43 23.71
CA ARG A 42 -25.74 -17.28 24.14
C ARG A 42 -25.59 -16.34 25.35
N LEU A 43 -26.41 -15.27 25.43
CA LEU A 43 -26.42 -14.36 26.55
C LEU A 43 -26.84 -15.04 27.85
N ALA A 44 -27.88 -15.87 27.80
CA ALA A 44 -28.33 -16.64 28.98
C ALA A 44 -27.21 -17.55 29.51
N LEU A 45 -26.55 -18.29 28.62
CA LEU A 45 -25.43 -19.16 28.99
C LEU A 45 -24.24 -18.36 29.53
N TYR A 46 -23.87 -17.27 28.87
CA TYR A 46 -22.78 -16.39 29.30
C TYR A 46 -23.06 -15.80 30.71
N THR A 47 -24.26 -15.29 30.91
CA THR A 47 -24.63 -14.65 32.21
C THR A 47 -24.50 -15.64 33.37
N LYS A 48 -24.90 -16.90 33.16
CA LYS A 48 -24.72 -17.95 34.19
C LYS A 48 -23.23 -18.18 34.48
N LEU A 49 -22.44 -18.41 33.46
CA LEU A 49 -21.00 -18.68 33.56
C LEU A 49 -20.24 -17.49 34.19
N LYS A 50 -20.64 -16.28 33.85
CA LYS A 50 -20.05 -15.05 34.37
C LYS A 50 -20.33 -14.91 35.89
N ALA A 51 -21.54 -15.20 36.34
CA ALA A 51 -21.87 -15.19 37.75
C ALA A 51 -21.04 -16.22 38.54
N GLU A 52 -20.86 -17.42 38.02
CA GLU A 52 -20.00 -18.45 38.63
C GLU A 52 -18.53 -17.99 38.72
N HIS A 53 -18.02 -17.42 37.62
CA HIS A 53 -16.65 -16.86 37.55
C HIS A 53 -16.46 -15.71 38.54
N ASP A 54 -17.41 -14.78 38.61
CA ASP A 54 -17.30 -13.61 39.52
C ASP A 54 -17.32 -14.03 40.99
N ALA A 55 -18.09 -15.07 41.34
CA ALA A 55 -18.07 -15.66 42.68
C ALA A 55 -16.69 -16.27 43.01
N LEU A 56 -16.06 -17.00 42.03
CA LEU A 56 -14.72 -17.54 42.20
C LEU A 56 -13.67 -16.44 42.36
N MET A 57 -13.77 -15.37 41.60
CA MET A 57 -12.83 -14.25 41.67
C MET A 57 -12.97 -13.48 42.97
N ALA A 58 -14.21 -13.31 43.50
CA ALA A 58 -14.46 -12.71 44.79
C ALA A 58 -13.87 -13.56 45.92
N GLU A 59 -14.02 -14.89 45.84
CA GLU A 59 -13.42 -15.80 46.82
C GLU A 59 -11.88 -15.73 46.77
N ARG A 60 -11.29 -15.70 45.61
CA ARG A 60 -9.83 -15.56 45.41
C ARG A 60 -9.35 -14.22 45.98
N ALA A 61 -10.04 -13.11 45.70
CA ALA A 61 -9.73 -11.80 46.22
C ALA A 61 -9.83 -11.76 47.79
N ALA A 62 -10.71 -12.55 48.37
CA ALA A 62 -10.82 -12.65 49.83
C ALA A 62 -9.73 -13.52 50.49
N LYS A 63 -9.33 -14.62 49.83
CA LYS A 63 -8.39 -15.62 50.40
C LYS A 63 -6.93 -15.41 49.99
N ASP A 64 -6.66 -15.03 48.75
CA ASP A 64 -5.32 -15.03 48.12
C ASP A 64 -4.74 -13.61 47.93
N SER A 65 -5.47 -12.57 48.39
CA SER A 65 -5.01 -11.18 48.27
C SER A 65 -3.80 -10.93 49.18
N ARG A 66 -2.74 -10.35 48.60
CA ARG A 66 -1.54 -9.93 49.32
C ARG A 66 -1.07 -8.57 48.81
N ALA A 67 -0.26 -7.89 49.63
CA ALA A 67 0.41 -6.68 49.20
C ALA A 67 1.39 -6.98 48.07
N ILE A 68 1.34 -6.20 46.98
CA ILE A 68 2.21 -6.29 45.83
C ILE A 68 2.80 -4.92 45.48
N LYS A 69 3.93 -4.93 44.76
CA LYS A 69 4.63 -3.74 44.27
C LYS A 69 4.46 -3.61 42.76
N VAL A 70 3.96 -2.43 42.36
CA VAL A 70 3.78 -2.09 40.93
C VAL A 70 4.82 -1.03 40.56
N THR A 71 5.76 -1.41 39.66
CA THR A 71 6.83 -0.53 39.20
C THR A 71 6.40 0.18 37.92
N LEU A 72 6.40 1.51 37.96
CA LEU A 72 6.10 2.36 36.80
C LEU A 72 7.36 2.62 35.97
N PRO A 73 7.21 3.10 34.69
CA PRO A 73 8.35 3.34 33.79
C PRO A 73 9.36 4.37 34.29
N ASP A 74 8.94 5.31 35.15
CA ASP A 74 9.79 6.31 35.79
C ASP A 74 10.55 5.76 37.04
N GLY A 75 10.41 4.47 37.32
CA GLY A 75 10.99 3.80 38.46
C GLY A 75 10.22 3.98 39.78
N LYS A 76 9.13 4.73 39.77
CA LYS A 76 8.24 4.86 40.96
C LYS A 76 7.53 3.54 41.24
N VAL A 77 7.51 3.17 42.52
CA VAL A 77 6.83 1.98 42.97
C VAL A 77 5.51 2.38 43.66
N VAL A 78 4.42 1.76 43.29
CA VAL A 78 3.09 1.95 43.83
C VAL A 78 2.68 0.70 44.59
N ASP A 79 2.17 0.88 45.83
CA ASP A 79 1.61 -0.20 46.62
C ASP A 79 0.22 -0.59 46.11
N ALA A 80 -0.01 -1.89 45.94
CA ALA A 80 -1.27 -2.44 45.46
C ALA A 80 -1.58 -3.77 46.15
N GLU A 81 -2.76 -4.31 45.91
CA GLU A 81 -3.19 -5.62 46.41
C GLU A 81 -3.47 -6.57 45.24
N SER A 82 -2.88 -7.78 45.25
CA SER A 82 -3.15 -8.80 44.24
C SER A 82 -4.63 -9.18 44.22
N TRP A 83 -5.16 -9.51 43.05
CA TRP A 83 -6.56 -9.89 42.80
C TRP A 83 -7.60 -8.83 43.11
N LYS A 84 -7.21 -7.61 43.54
CA LYS A 84 -8.10 -6.48 43.83
C LYS A 84 -7.77 -5.24 43.02
N THR A 85 -6.51 -4.80 43.07
CA THR A 85 -6.10 -3.55 42.40
C THR A 85 -6.01 -3.74 40.93
N THR A 86 -6.64 -2.85 40.14
CA THR A 86 -6.59 -2.85 38.65
C THR A 86 -5.64 -1.78 38.14
N PRO A 87 -5.11 -1.94 36.91
CA PRO A 87 -4.32 -0.90 36.24
C PRO A 87 -5.05 0.44 36.17
N TYR A 88 -6.37 0.44 35.99
CA TYR A 88 -7.16 1.66 35.96
C TYR A 88 -7.15 2.40 37.30
N GLN A 89 -7.26 1.67 38.40
CA GLN A 89 -7.16 2.27 39.73
C GLN A 89 -5.78 2.87 40.00
N VAL A 90 -4.72 2.21 39.55
CA VAL A 90 -3.35 2.77 39.60
C VAL A 90 -3.26 4.05 38.79
N ALA A 91 -3.82 4.07 37.59
CA ALA A 91 -3.86 5.27 36.75
C ALA A 91 -4.64 6.42 37.41
N CYS A 92 -5.79 6.15 38.01
CA CYS A 92 -6.57 7.13 38.78
C CYS A 92 -5.79 7.71 39.97
N GLY A 93 -5.00 6.88 40.64
CA GLY A 93 -4.14 7.31 41.73
C GLY A 93 -3.02 8.26 41.31
N ILE A 94 -2.62 8.22 40.03
CA ILE A 94 -1.66 9.16 39.47
C ILE A 94 -2.36 10.44 39.01
N SER A 95 -3.33 10.34 38.11
CA SER A 95 -4.22 11.44 37.72
C SER A 95 -5.45 10.93 36.96
N GLN A 96 -6.58 11.61 37.13
CA GLN A 96 -7.80 11.29 36.40
C GLN A 96 -7.63 11.48 34.90
N GLY A 97 -6.89 12.52 34.48
CA GLY A 97 -6.61 12.76 33.05
C GLY A 97 -5.79 11.65 32.41
N LEU A 98 -4.83 11.06 33.13
CA LEU A 98 -4.09 9.90 32.67
C LEU A 98 -5.01 8.69 32.51
N ALA A 99 -5.82 8.39 33.54
CA ALA A 99 -6.77 7.28 33.50
C ALA A 99 -7.77 7.38 32.34
N ASP A 100 -8.27 8.59 32.07
CA ASP A 100 -9.22 8.82 31.00
C ASP A 100 -8.62 8.69 29.58
N ASN A 101 -7.33 9.05 29.41
CA ASN A 101 -6.61 8.97 28.14
C ASN A 101 -5.90 7.63 27.91
N THR A 102 -5.79 6.77 28.93
CA THR A 102 -5.22 5.45 28.80
C THR A 102 -6.18 4.53 28.04
N VAL A 103 -5.67 3.86 27.03
CA VAL A 103 -6.41 2.89 26.22
C VAL A 103 -6.30 1.50 26.83
N ILE A 104 -5.08 1.08 27.17
CA ILE A 104 -4.77 -0.27 27.65
C ILE A 104 -3.56 -0.22 28.57
N ALA A 105 -3.40 -1.24 29.42
CA ALA A 105 -2.20 -1.45 30.22
C ALA A 105 -1.24 -2.45 29.58
N LYS A 106 0.03 -2.40 29.97
CA LYS A 106 1.04 -3.40 29.68
C LYS A 106 1.65 -3.85 30.99
N VAL A 107 1.45 -5.11 31.33
CA VAL A 107 1.89 -5.74 32.58
C VAL A 107 2.98 -6.76 32.23
N ASN A 108 4.19 -6.59 32.76
CA ASN A 108 5.34 -7.46 32.46
C ASN A 108 5.51 -7.71 30.95
N ASN A 109 5.47 -6.63 30.15
CA ASN A 109 5.55 -6.64 28.69
C ASN A 109 4.37 -7.31 27.95
N SER A 110 3.29 -7.70 28.63
CA SER A 110 2.08 -8.25 28.02
C SER A 110 0.93 -7.25 28.10
N VAL A 111 0.20 -7.07 27.00
CA VAL A 111 -0.99 -6.20 26.99
C VAL A 111 -2.08 -6.75 27.91
N TRP A 112 -2.75 -5.87 28.63
CA TRP A 112 -3.62 -6.21 29.77
C TRP A 112 -4.83 -5.29 29.85
N ASP A 113 -6.00 -5.86 30.15
CA ASP A 113 -7.22 -5.07 30.35
C ASP A 113 -7.08 -4.11 31.53
N LEU A 114 -7.54 -2.89 31.40
CA LEU A 114 -7.48 -1.89 32.47
C LEU A 114 -8.30 -2.26 33.71
N ASP A 115 -9.35 -3.03 33.54
CA ASP A 115 -10.24 -3.48 34.66
C ASP A 115 -9.92 -4.90 35.14
N ARG A 116 -8.90 -5.57 34.58
CA ARG A 116 -8.43 -6.87 35.06
C ARG A 116 -7.50 -6.67 36.25
N PRO A 117 -7.78 -7.28 37.44
CA PRO A 117 -6.91 -7.15 38.60
C PRO A 117 -5.50 -7.62 38.33
N LEU A 118 -4.53 -6.96 38.96
CA LEU A 118 -3.14 -7.38 39.02
C LEU A 118 -2.98 -8.61 39.90
N GLU A 119 -2.12 -9.53 39.52
CA GLU A 119 -2.02 -10.85 40.14
C GLU A 119 -0.80 -10.98 41.06
N ASP A 120 0.29 -10.25 40.75
CA ASP A 120 1.58 -10.31 41.44
C ASP A 120 2.36 -9.01 41.31
N ASP A 121 3.57 -8.96 41.91
CA ASP A 121 4.53 -7.88 41.66
C ASP A 121 4.77 -7.75 40.17
N CYS A 122 4.72 -6.53 39.63
CA CYS A 122 4.78 -6.33 38.20
C CYS A 122 5.35 -4.97 37.77
N SER A 123 5.81 -4.89 36.54
CA SER A 123 6.00 -3.63 35.85
C SER A 123 4.70 -3.25 35.15
N LEU A 124 4.32 -1.99 35.20
CA LEU A 124 3.09 -1.47 34.61
C LEU A 124 3.38 -0.26 33.72
N GLN A 125 2.94 -0.35 32.49
CA GLN A 125 2.91 0.77 31.53
C GLN A 125 1.46 1.09 31.18
N LEU A 126 1.14 2.37 31.05
CA LEU A 126 -0.18 2.85 30.67
C LEU A 126 -0.10 3.44 29.26
N LEU A 127 -0.62 2.71 28.28
CA LEU A 127 -0.49 3.02 26.86
C LEU A 127 -1.66 3.90 26.38
N LYS A 128 -1.33 4.89 25.53
CA LYS A 128 -2.29 5.80 24.90
C LYS A 128 -2.51 5.44 23.44
N PHE A 129 -3.46 6.11 22.79
CA PHE A 129 -3.80 5.83 21.37
C PHE A 129 -2.63 6.00 20.39
N ASP A 130 -1.65 6.84 20.70
CA ASP A 130 -0.47 7.04 19.86
C ASP A 130 0.54 5.88 19.92
N ASP A 131 0.41 5.01 20.92
CA ASP A 131 1.19 3.79 21.02
C ASP A 131 0.61 2.71 20.10
N GLU A 132 1.44 2.06 19.30
CA GLU A 132 1.03 1.09 18.26
C GLU A 132 0.21 -0.07 18.84
N GLU A 133 0.64 -0.63 19.97
CA GLU A 133 -0.07 -1.72 20.66
C GLU A 133 -1.46 -1.27 21.17
N ALA A 134 -1.54 -0.05 21.71
CA ALA A 134 -2.80 0.51 22.18
C ALA A 134 -3.75 0.86 21.02
N GLN A 135 -3.22 1.35 19.93
CA GLN A 135 -3.99 1.63 18.71
C GLN A 135 -4.58 0.34 18.12
N ALA A 136 -3.80 -0.75 18.07
CA ALA A 136 -4.29 -2.06 17.63
C ALA A 136 -5.45 -2.57 18.54
N VAL A 137 -5.33 -2.44 19.86
CA VAL A 137 -6.41 -2.81 20.80
C VAL A 137 -7.64 -1.92 20.65
N TYR A 138 -7.44 -0.64 20.41
CA TYR A 138 -8.52 0.33 20.17
C TYR A 138 -9.32 -0.05 18.91
N TRP A 139 -8.66 -0.36 17.82
CA TRP A 139 -9.31 -0.78 16.59
C TRP A 139 -9.92 -2.17 16.68
N HIS A 140 -9.28 -3.10 17.39
CA HIS A 140 -9.87 -4.40 17.68
C HIS A 140 -11.18 -4.28 18.48
N SER A 141 -11.21 -3.40 19.47
CA SER A 141 -12.43 -3.10 20.23
C SER A 141 -13.51 -2.45 19.36
N SER A 142 -13.11 -1.59 18.43
CA SER A 142 -14.02 -0.98 17.45
C SER A 142 -14.58 -2.01 16.46
N ALA A 143 -13.79 -3.05 16.11
CA ALA A 143 -14.28 -4.16 15.29
C ALA A 143 -15.43 -4.91 15.99
N HIS A 144 -15.40 -5.08 17.32
CA HIS A 144 -16.49 -5.67 18.08
C HIS A 144 -17.76 -4.80 18.03
N ILE A 145 -17.64 -3.47 18.09
CA ILE A 145 -18.79 -2.56 17.90
C ILE A 145 -19.40 -2.75 16.51
N LEU A 146 -18.57 -2.83 15.47
CA LEU A 146 -19.01 -3.11 14.11
C LEU A 146 -19.66 -4.50 14.03
N GLY A 147 -19.06 -5.52 14.64
CA GLY A 147 -19.59 -6.89 14.69
C GLY A 147 -20.96 -6.96 15.32
N GLU A 148 -21.19 -6.28 16.45
CA GLU A 148 -22.51 -6.17 17.06
C GLU A 148 -23.53 -5.52 16.11
N ALA A 149 -23.14 -4.43 15.45
CA ALA A 149 -24.00 -3.77 14.47
C ALA A 149 -24.31 -4.68 13.28
N MET A 150 -23.33 -5.43 12.79
CA MET A 150 -23.51 -6.38 11.68
C MET A 150 -24.45 -7.54 12.05
N GLU A 151 -24.33 -8.11 13.24
CA GLU A 151 -25.28 -9.13 13.70
C GLU A 151 -26.71 -8.60 13.76
N ARG A 152 -26.90 -7.38 14.25
CA ARG A 152 -28.21 -6.76 14.41
C ARG A 152 -28.85 -6.34 13.08
N VAL A 153 -28.06 -6.11 12.03
CA VAL A 153 -28.56 -5.72 10.69
C VAL A 153 -28.70 -6.92 9.75
N TYR A 154 -27.75 -7.84 9.80
CA TYR A 154 -27.71 -8.96 8.83
C TYR A 154 -28.09 -10.32 9.40
N GLY A 155 -27.87 -10.54 10.70
CA GLY A 155 -28.17 -11.83 11.35
C GLY A 155 -27.29 -12.99 10.90
N GLY A 156 -26.16 -12.72 10.24
CA GLY A 156 -25.24 -13.75 9.74
C GLY A 156 -24.26 -14.26 10.80
N CYS A 157 -23.31 -15.10 10.34
CA CYS A 157 -22.27 -15.66 11.19
C CYS A 157 -21.00 -14.78 11.18
N LEU A 158 -20.66 -14.17 12.30
CA LEU A 158 -19.40 -13.43 12.47
C LEU A 158 -18.21 -14.39 12.45
N CYS A 159 -17.15 -14.04 11.69
CA CYS A 159 -15.95 -14.86 11.52
C CYS A 159 -14.75 -14.24 12.24
N TYR A 160 -14.10 -13.25 11.63
CA TYR A 160 -12.90 -12.58 12.13
C TYR A 160 -13.07 -11.06 12.13
N GLY A 161 -12.58 -10.39 13.20
CA GLY A 161 -12.58 -8.94 13.33
C GLY A 161 -11.25 -8.37 13.82
N PRO A 162 -10.14 -8.52 13.08
CA PRO A 162 -8.84 -8.05 13.51
C PRO A 162 -8.65 -6.55 13.24
N PRO A 163 -7.74 -5.90 13.99
CA PRO A 163 -7.17 -4.64 13.57
C PRO A 163 -6.25 -4.85 12.37
N ILE A 164 -6.09 -3.79 11.57
CA ILE A 164 -5.15 -3.73 10.45
C ILE A 164 -4.26 -2.48 10.59
N GLU A 165 -3.30 -2.29 9.69
CA GLU A 165 -2.36 -1.16 9.75
C GLU A 165 -3.07 0.21 9.84
N SER A 166 -4.25 0.36 9.26
CA SER A 166 -5.06 1.58 9.34
C SER A 166 -6.54 1.23 9.48
N GLY A 167 -6.98 1.07 10.71
CA GLY A 167 -8.36 0.72 11.03
C GLY A 167 -8.56 -0.77 11.36
N PHE A 168 -9.70 -1.29 10.99
CA PHE A 168 -10.13 -2.66 11.28
C PHE A 168 -11.12 -3.15 10.22
N TYR A 169 -11.39 -4.45 10.23
CA TYR A 169 -12.52 -5.01 9.49
C TYR A 169 -13.24 -6.07 10.33
N TYR A 170 -14.42 -6.45 9.88
CA TYR A 170 -15.10 -7.66 10.33
C TYR A 170 -15.60 -8.48 9.15
N ASP A 171 -15.39 -9.79 9.20
CA ASP A 171 -15.85 -10.76 8.22
C ASP A 171 -17.12 -11.45 8.72
N MET A 172 -18.14 -11.52 7.89
CA MET A 172 -19.39 -12.20 8.16
C MET A 172 -19.77 -13.12 7.02
N PHE A 173 -20.22 -14.31 7.35
CA PHE A 173 -20.87 -15.19 6.40
C PHE A 173 -22.37 -14.89 6.37
N LEU A 174 -22.91 -14.71 5.16
CA LEU A 174 -24.33 -14.55 4.90
C LEU A 174 -24.82 -15.71 4.04
N GLU A 175 -25.95 -16.30 4.43
CA GLU A 175 -26.60 -17.34 3.65
C GLU A 175 -27.09 -16.79 2.30
N ASN A 176 -27.31 -17.69 1.33
CA ASN A 176 -27.85 -17.37 0.01
C ASN A 176 -27.00 -16.40 -0.84
N ASN A 177 -25.69 -16.27 -0.57
CA ASN A 177 -24.81 -15.33 -1.27
C ASN A 177 -25.29 -13.86 -1.23
N GLU A 178 -25.96 -13.48 -0.17
CA GLU A 178 -26.36 -12.09 0.04
C GLU A 178 -25.12 -11.20 0.15
N GLY A 179 -25.16 -10.05 -0.53
CA GLY A 179 -24.08 -9.07 -0.52
C GLY A 179 -24.34 -7.91 0.45
N VAL A 180 -23.27 -7.30 0.90
CA VAL A 180 -23.30 -6.02 1.62
C VAL A 180 -23.20 -4.88 0.62
N SER A 181 -24.06 -3.87 0.74
CA SER A 181 -24.04 -2.66 -0.08
C SER A 181 -23.48 -1.48 0.71
N SER A 182 -22.81 -0.56 0.02
CA SER A 182 -22.43 0.73 0.63
C SER A 182 -23.65 1.57 1.10
N ASN A 183 -24.83 1.28 0.59
CA ASN A 183 -26.09 1.88 1.05
C ASN A 183 -26.45 1.49 2.49
N ASP A 184 -25.88 0.41 3.01
CA ASP A 184 -26.08 -0.06 4.38
C ASP A 184 -25.19 0.68 5.40
N PHE A 185 -24.13 1.35 4.95
CA PHE A 185 -23.16 2.01 5.83
C PHE A 185 -23.77 3.04 6.79
N PRO A 186 -24.70 3.92 6.36
CA PRO A 186 -25.33 4.84 7.29
C PRO A 186 -26.08 4.16 8.43
N CYS A 187 -26.77 3.04 8.16
CA CYS A 187 -27.45 2.25 9.16
C CYS A 187 -26.46 1.65 10.18
N LEU A 188 -25.38 1.02 9.69
CA LEU A 188 -24.32 0.46 10.51
C LEU A 188 -23.65 1.54 11.38
N GLU A 189 -23.30 2.69 10.80
CA GLU A 189 -22.68 3.81 11.54
C GLU A 189 -23.60 4.37 12.63
N ASN A 190 -24.91 4.51 12.34
CA ASN A 190 -25.86 4.98 13.31
C ASN A 190 -26.01 4.02 14.48
N LEU A 191 -26.02 2.71 14.19
CA LEU A 191 -26.07 1.68 15.22
C LEU A 191 -24.77 1.64 16.04
N CYS A 192 -23.60 1.74 15.40
CA CYS A 192 -22.33 1.88 16.11
C CYS A 192 -22.33 3.11 17.04
N LYS A 193 -22.84 4.26 16.58
CA LYS A 193 -22.98 5.48 17.43
C LYS A 193 -23.89 5.25 18.64
N LYS A 194 -24.98 4.47 18.49
CA LYS A 194 -25.86 4.09 19.60
C LYS A 194 -25.09 3.23 20.60
N ILE A 195 -24.40 2.18 20.14
CA ILE A 195 -23.58 1.28 20.96
C ILE A 195 -22.50 2.06 21.74
N MET A 196 -21.81 2.99 21.07
CA MET A 196 -20.81 3.85 21.74
C MET A 196 -21.43 4.72 22.84
N LYS A 197 -22.62 5.26 22.63
CA LYS A 197 -23.33 6.07 23.64
C LYS A 197 -23.78 5.24 24.85
N GLU A 198 -24.13 3.99 24.65
CA GLU A 198 -24.54 3.05 25.72
C GLU A 198 -23.41 2.71 26.68
N LYS A 199 -22.14 2.97 26.32
CA LYS A 199 -20.96 2.70 27.15
C LYS A 199 -20.91 1.25 27.61
N GLN A 200 -21.20 0.31 26.73
CA GLN A 200 -21.21 -1.12 27.04
C GLN A 200 -19.80 -1.56 27.49
N PRO A 201 -19.64 -2.22 28.64
CA PRO A 201 -18.34 -2.70 29.11
C PRO A 201 -17.86 -3.88 28.25
N PHE A 202 -16.54 -4.01 28.09
CA PHE A 202 -15.91 -5.22 27.56
C PHE A 202 -15.62 -6.16 28.74
N GLU A 203 -16.34 -7.25 28.83
CA GLU A 203 -16.23 -8.21 29.91
C GLU A 203 -15.54 -9.48 29.46
N ARG A 204 -14.37 -9.76 30.07
CA ARG A 204 -13.57 -10.96 29.82
C ARG A 204 -14.09 -12.15 30.58
N LEU A 205 -14.18 -13.31 29.94
CA LEU A 205 -14.50 -14.57 30.60
C LEU A 205 -13.68 -15.71 29.96
N GLU A 206 -13.07 -16.53 30.78
CA GLU A 206 -12.38 -17.74 30.39
C GLU A 206 -13.32 -18.93 30.56
N ILE A 207 -13.52 -19.69 29.48
CA ILE A 207 -14.52 -20.77 29.37
C ILE A 207 -13.87 -22.03 28.80
N LYS A 208 -14.35 -23.19 29.23
CA LYS A 208 -13.94 -24.49 28.66
C LYS A 208 -14.35 -24.62 27.19
N LYS A 209 -13.50 -25.26 26.39
CA LYS A 209 -13.69 -25.41 24.95
C LYS A 209 -15.02 -26.10 24.62
N GLU A 210 -15.40 -27.14 25.36
CA GLU A 210 -16.67 -27.88 25.16
C GLU A 210 -17.89 -26.96 25.36
N THR A 211 -17.85 -26.11 26.39
CA THR A 211 -18.92 -25.15 26.66
C THR A 211 -19.00 -24.06 25.59
N LEU A 212 -17.84 -23.66 25.04
CA LEU A 212 -17.80 -22.71 23.93
C LEU A 212 -18.35 -23.29 22.64
N LEU A 213 -18.13 -24.56 22.36
CA LEU A 213 -18.75 -25.24 21.23
C LEU A 213 -20.29 -25.26 21.34
N GLU A 214 -20.82 -25.41 22.54
CA GLU A 214 -22.27 -25.29 22.79
C GLU A 214 -22.73 -23.82 22.61
N MET A 215 -22.00 -22.86 23.17
CA MET A 215 -22.34 -21.43 23.07
C MET A 215 -22.38 -20.94 21.61
N PHE A 216 -21.45 -21.41 20.78
CA PHE A 216 -21.30 -21.01 19.37
C PHE A 216 -21.89 -22.03 18.37
N LYS A 217 -22.72 -22.98 18.81
CA LYS A 217 -23.30 -24.00 17.93
C LYS A 217 -24.03 -23.46 16.70
N TYR A 218 -24.57 -22.24 16.76
CA TYR A 218 -25.20 -21.52 15.66
C TYR A 218 -24.21 -21.02 14.60
N ASN A 219 -22.91 -20.93 14.95
CA ASN A 219 -21.86 -20.34 14.10
C ASN A 219 -20.78 -21.39 13.78
N THR A 220 -20.91 -22.03 12.63
CA THR A 220 -19.98 -23.09 12.18
C THR A 220 -18.53 -22.60 12.07
N PHE A 221 -18.31 -21.34 11.74
CA PHE A 221 -16.97 -20.74 11.62
C PHE A 221 -16.28 -20.61 12.96
N LYS A 222 -16.98 -20.16 14.00
CA LYS A 222 -16.44 -20.13 15.38
C LYS A 222 -16.15 -21.53 15.89
N CYS A 223 -17.00 -22.51 15.58
CA CYS A 223 -16.76 -23.90 15.92
C CYS A 223 -15.52 -24.47 15.19
N ARG A 224 -15.30 -24.15 13.94
CA ARG A 224 -14.06 -24.50 13.19
C ARG A 224 -12.83 -23.90 13.87
N ILE A 225 -12.85 -22.61 14.22
CA ILE A 225 -11.75 -21.94 14.94
C ILE A 225 -11.45 -22.66 16.26
N LEU A 226 -12.47 -22.97 17.04
CA LEU A 226 -12.33 -23.69 18.31
C LEU A 226 -11.69 -25.06 18.10
N ASN A 227 -12.12 -25.82 17.10
CA ASN A 227 -11.61 -27.17 16.84
C ASN A 227 -10.19 -27.19 16.27
N GLU A 228 -9.88 -26.29 15.33
CA GLU A 228 -8.64 -26.32 14.54
C GLU A 228 -7.52 -25.48 15.13
N LYS A 229 -7.85 -24.35 15.78
CA LYS A 229 -6.85 -23.35 16.21
C LYS A 229 -6.69 -23.24 17.74
N VAL A 230 -7.68 -23.71 18.51
CA VAL A 230 -7.61 -23.68 19.98
C VAL A 230 -7.12 -25.04 20.49
N THR A 231 -5.86 -25.08 20.91
CA THR A 231 -5.19 -26.30 21.42
C THR A 231 -5.29 -26.42 22.95
N THR A 232 -5.68 -25.35 23.64
CA THR A 232 -5.82 -25.29 25.11
C THR A 232 -7.22 -25.78 25.55
N PRO A 233 -7.35 -26.35 26.78
CA PRO A 233 -8.65 -26.80 27.29
C PRO A 233 -9.63 -25.66 27.57
N THR A 234 -9.13 -24.44 27.77
CA THR A 234 -9.91 -23.21 27.95
C THR A 234 -9.44 -22.15 26.99
N THR A 235 -10.33 -21.22 26.65
CA THR A 235 -9.97 -19.97 25.97
C THR A 235 -10.92 -18.85 26.39
N THR A 236 -10.66 -17.64 25.92
CA THR A 236 -11.39 -16.46 26.35
C THR A 236 -12.43 -16.02 25.35
N VAL A 237 -13.51 -15.46 25.86
CA VAL A 237 -14.49 -14.66 25.13
C VAL A 237 -14.60 -13.28 25.80
N TYR A 238 -15.06 -12.33 25.02
CA TYR A 238 -15.44 -11.00 25.50
C TYR A 238 -16.89 -10.72 25.16
N ARG A 239 -17.61 -10.20 26.14
CA ARG A 239 -18.94 -9.67 25.97
C ARG A 239 -18.87 -8.15 25.75
N CYS A 240 -19.65 -7.65 24.80
CA CYS A 240 -19.89 -6.25 24.54
C CYS A 240 -21.37 -6.08 24.24
N GLY A 241 -22.17 -5.66 25.22
CA GLY A 241 -23.63 -5.65 25.10
C GLY A 241 -24.20 -7.03 24.78
N PRO A 242 -24.98 -7.19 23.69
CA PRO A 242 -25.49 -8.49 23.25
C PRO A 242 -24.46 -9.35 22.53
N LEU A 243 -23.37 -8.78 22.06
CA LEU A 243 -22.31 -9.51 21.38
C LEU A 243 -21.46 -10.29 22.38
N ILE A 244 -21.24 -11.56 22.10
CA ILE A 244 -20.21 -12.38 22.73
C ILE A 244 -19.32 -12.91 21.61
N ASP A 245 -18.03 -12.61 21.68
CA ASP A 245 -17.09 -12.97 20.65
C ASP A 245 -15.92 -13.80 21.20
N LEU A 246 -15.50 -14.78 20.39
CA LEU A 246 -14.31 -15.59 20.65
C LEU A 246 -13.07 -14.75 20.41
N CYS A 247 -12.43 -14.32 21.50
CA CYS A 247 -11.36 -13.34 21.43
C CYS A 247 -10.38 -13.50 22.60
N ARG A 248 -9.09 -13.32 22.33
CA ARG A 248 -8.07 -13.32 23.39
C ARG A 248 -7.92 -11.98 24.10
N GLY A 249 -8.50 -10.92 23.53
CA GLY A 249 -8.32 -9.55 24.03
C GLY A 249 -6.89 -9.05 23.94
N PRO A 250 -6.53 -8.04 24.73
CA PRO A 250 -7.42 -7.24 25.58
C PRO A 250 -8.27 -6.24 24.78
N HIS A 251 -9.15 -5.53 25.49
CA HIS A 251 -10.04 -4.51 24.94
C HIS A 251 -10.02 -3.22 25.77
N VAL A 252 -10.55 -2.14 25.19
CA VAL A 252 -10.84 -0.91 25.94
C VAL A 252 -11.90 -1.18 27.01
N ARG A 253 -11.97 -0.35 28.03
CA ARG A 253 -12.88 -0.57 29.17
C ARG A 253 -14.36 -0.68 28.78
N HIS A 254 -14.81 0.18 27.87
CA HIS A 254 -16.20 0.20 27.38
C HIS A 254 -16.28 0.91 26.03
N THR A 255 -17.37 0.67 25.29
CA THR A 255 -17.58 1.22 23.94
C THR A 255 -17.57 2.75 23.88
N GLY A 256 -17.89 3.42 25.00
CA GLY A 256 -17.85 4.88 25.12
C GLY A 256 -16.44 5.50 25.06
N LYS A 257 -15.37 4.69 25.09
CA LYS A 257 -14.00 5.16 24.83
C LYS A 257 -13.76 5.45 23.35
N ILE A 258 -14.50 4.80 22.45
CA ILE A 258 -14.50 5.06 21.02
C ILE A 258 -15.39 6.30 20.77
N LYS A 259 -14.80 7.41 20.27
CA LYS A 259 -15.50 8.69 20.11
C LYS A 259 -15.96 8.96 18.69
N ALA A 260 -15.24 8.45 17.71
CA ALA A 260 -15.56 8.59 16.30
C ALA A 260 -15.30 7.28 15.58
N LEU A 261 -16.26 6.82 14.77
CA LEU A 261 -16.16 5.60 13.98
C LEU A 261 -16.81 5.84 12.62
N LYS A 262 -16.16 5.36 11.56
CA LYS A 262 -16.64 5.40 10.19
C LYS A 262 -16.52 4.04 9.53
N VAL A 263 -17.58 3.65 8.81
CA VAL A 263 -17.58 2.52 7.88
C VAL A 263 -17.32 3.05 6.48
N HIS A 264 -16.26 2.62 5.80
CA HIS A 264 -15.83 3.30 4.58
C HIS A 264 -15.66 2.39 3.35
N LYS A 265 -15.64 1.07 3.54
CA LYS A 265 -15.41 0.13 2.44
C LYS A 265 -16.02 -1.24 2.77
N ASN A 266 -16.44 -1.96 1.74
CA ASN A 266 -16.75 -3.39 1.82
C ASN A 266 -16.06 -4.14 0.67
N SER A 267 -15.88 -5.43 0.85
CA SER A 267 -15.38 -6.36 -0.15
C SER A 267 -15.85 -7.77 0.16
N SER A 268 -15.75 -8.68 -0.81
CA SER A 268 -15.88 -10.10 -0.59
C SER A 268 -14.50 -10.74 -0.41
N THR A 269 -14.43 -11.79 0.38
CA THR A 269 -13.22 -12.59 0.60
C THR A 269 -13.62 -14.04 0.75
N TYR A 270 -12.65 -14.95 0.76
CA TYR A 270 -12.89 -16.37 1.02
C TYR A 270 -12.42 -16.73 2.42
N TRP A 271 -13.07 -17.73 3.02
CA TRP A 271 -12.63 -18.30 4.28
C TRP A 271 -11.15 -18.71 4.21
N GLU A 272 -10.33 -18.20 5.12
CA GLU A 272 -8.87 -18.37 5.15
C GLU A 272 -8.13 -18.03 3.84
N GLY A 273 -8.75 -17.23 2.97
CA GLY A 273 -8.16 -16.83 1.70
C GLY A 273 -8.15 -17.94 0.63
N LYS A 274 -8.83 -19.05 0.86
CA LYS A 274 -8.90 -20.19 -0.05
C LYS A 274 -10.11 -20.06 -0.98
N ALA A 275 -9.88 -20.03 -2.30
CA ALA A 275 -10.92 -19.78 -3.31
C ALA A 275 -11.98 -20.89 -3.42
N ASP A 276 -11.70 -22.08 -2.90
CA ASP A 276 -12.60 -23.23 -2.83
C ASP A 276 -13.49 -23.27 -1.57
N MET A 277 -13.30 -22.30 -0.68
CA MET A 277 -14.05 -22.18 0.57
C MET A 277 -15.17 -21.14 0.46
N GLU A 278 -15.97 -21.03 1.53
CA GLU A 278 -17.12 -20.12 1.58
C GLU A 278 -16.73 -18.66 1.36
N THR A 279 -17.56 -17.93 0.63
CA THR A 279 -17.43 -16.49 0.43
C THR A 279 -17.93 -15.72 1.64
N LEU A 280 -17.13 -14.81 2.14
CA LEU A 280 -17.44 -13.93 3.29
C LEU A 280 -17.62 -12.50 2.82
N GLN A 281 -18.48 -11.75 3.51
CA GLN A 281 -18.61 -10.32 3.36
C GLN A 281 -17.71 -9.61 4.37
N ARG A 282 -16.82 -8.74 3.89
CA ARG A 282 -15.88 -7.96 4.71
C ARG A 282 -16.26 -6.51 4.72
N ILE A 283 -16.44 -5.94 5.92
CA ILE A 283 -16.74 -4.53 6.11
C ILE A 283 -15.58 -3.87 6.85
N TYR A 284 -15.07 -2.77 6.30
CA TYR A 284 -13.94 -2.02 6.87
C TYR A 284 -14.42 -0.78 7.61
N GLY A 285 -13.80 -0.55 8.75
CA GLY A 285 -14.01 0.64 9.54
C GLY A 285 -12.72 1.27 10.02
N ILE A 286 -12.84 2.52 10.47
CA ILE A 286 -11.79 3.24 11.17
C ILE A 286 -12.39 3.99 12.34
N SER A 287 -11.62 4.18 13.43
CA SER A 287 -12.08 4.87 14.61
C SER A 287 -10.97 5.67 15.28
N PHE A 288 -11.37 6.71 16.00
CA PHE A 288 -10.47 7.64 16.68
C PHE A 288 -11.02 8.08 18.02
N PRO A 289 -10.12 8.43 18.99
CA PRO A 289 -10.51 8.98 20.29
C PRO A 289 -11.00 10.44 20.23
N ASP A 290 -10.79 11.13 19.11
CA ASP A 290 -11.25 12.50 18.86
C ASP A 290 -11.91 12.59 17.48
N PRO A 291 -13.13 13.17 17.37
CA PRO A 291 -13.80 13.43 16.09
C PRO A 291 -13.00 14.30 15.12
N LYS A 292 -12.06 15.14 15.61
CA LYS A 292 -11.18 15.93 14.75
C LYS A 292 -10.23 15.03 13.96
N MET A 293 -9.68 14.00 14.57
CA MET A 293 -8.81 13.03 13.90
C MET A 293 -9.56 12.30 12.78
N LEU A 294 -10.83 11.98 12.98
CA LEU A 294 -11.65 11.40 11.91
C LEU A 294 -11.83 12.36 10.72
N LYS A 295 -12.09 13.64 10.98
CA LYS A 295 -12.19 14.65 9.91
C LYS A 295 -10.88 14.84 9.15
N GLU A 296 -9.75 14.82 9.85
CA GLU A 296 -8.42 14.88 9.23
C GLU A 296 -8.18 13.65 8.35
N TRP A 297 -8.55 12.48 8.84
CA TRP A 297 -8.48 11.24 8.06
C TRP A 297 -9.40 11.29 6.82
N GLU A 298 -10.63 11.78 6.94
CA GLU A 298 -11.56 11.95 5.81
C GLU A 298 -10.98 12.88 4.75
N LYS A 299 -10.43 14.03 5.17
CA LYS A 299 -9.75 14.97 4.28
C LYS A 299 -8.55 14.32 3.59
N PHE A 300 -7.76 13.56 4.32
CA PHE A 300 -6.65 12.79 3.77
C PHE A 300 -7.10 11.77 2.72
N GLN A 301 -8.20 11.04 2.98
CA GLN A 301 -8.76 10.07 2.02
C GLN A 301 -9.28 10.75 0.74
N GLU A 302 -9.90 11.91 0.87
CA GLU A 302 -10.34 12.68 -0.28
C GLU A 302 -9.16 13.20 -1.11
N GLU A 303 -8.14 13.73 -0.46
CA GLU A 303 -6.90 14.13 -1.12
C GLU A 303 -6.22 12.95 -1.82
N ALA A 304 -6.14 11.79 -1.18
CA ALA A 304 -5.60 10.57 -1.77
C ALA A 304 -6.37 10.14 -3.03
N LYS A 305 -7.71 10.23 -3.03
CA LYS A 305 -8.53 9.96 -4.23
C LYS A 305 -8.26 10.95 -5.35
N ASN A 306 -8.07 12.22 -5.02
CA ASN A 306 -7.79 13.26 -6.02
C ASN A 306 -6.39 13.11 -6.61
N ARG A 307 -5.45 12.49 -5.89
CA ARG A 307 -4.10 12.19 -6.34
C ARG A 307 -3.94 10.82 -7.00
N ASP A 308 -5.01 10.02 -7.09
CA ASP A 308 -4.95 8.68 -7.72
C ASP A 308 -4.33 8.77 -9.12
N HIS A 309 -3.26 8.01 -9.36
CA HIS A 309 -2.52 8.04 -10.62
C HIS A 309 -3.37 7.65 -11.82
N ARG A 310 -4.40 6.80 -11.65
CA ARG A 310 -5.32 6.40 -12.73
C ARG A 310 -6.21 7.57 -13.15
N LYS A 311 -6.64 8.40 -12.19
CA LYS A 311 -7.41 9.63 -12.45
C LYS A 311 -6.53 10.67 -13.13
N LEU A 312 -5.40 11.01 -12.53
CA LEU A 312 -4.47 12.00 -13.05
C LEU A 312 -3.87 11.59 -14.41
N GLY A 313 -3.55 10.31 -14.57
CA GLY A 313 -3.06 9.77 -15.83
C GLY A 313 -4.03 9.96 -16.99
N ARG A 314 -5.32 9.78 -16.73
CA ARG A 314 -6.39 10.03 -17.70
C ARG A 314 -6.59 11.52 -17.97
N GLU A 315 -6.68 12.34 -16.91
CA GLU A 315 -6.90 13.78 -17.02
C GLU A 315 -5.76 14.50 -17.76
N GLN A 316 -4.52 14.03 -17.62
CA GLN A 316 -3.33 14.57 -18.26
C GLN A 316 -2.92 13.83 -19.56
N ASP A 317 -3.72 12.87 -20.01
CA ASP A 317 -3.46 12.06 -21.20
C ASP A 317 -2.07 11.38 -21.18
N LEU A 318 -1.74 10.75 -20.03
CA LEU A 318 -0.44 10.10 -19.84
C LEU A 318 -0.45 8.64 -20.26
N PHE A 319 -1.49 7.89 -19.87
CA PHE A 319 -1.58 6.44 -20.12
C PHE A 319 -3.01 5.93 -19.99
N PHE A 320 -3.24 4.73 -20.53
CA PHE A 320 -4.50 4.00 -20.36
C PHE A 320 -4.28 2.50 -20.31
N PHE A 321 -5.30 1.76 -19.88
CA PHE A 321 -5.37 0.30 -19.86
C PHE A 321 -6.50 -0.17 -20.78
N HIS A 322 -6.34 -1.35 -21.38
CA HIS A 322 -7.32 -1.91 -22.29
C HIS A 322 -7.53 -3.40 -22.02
N ASP A 323 -8.77 -3.87 -22.17
CA ASP A 323 -9.17 -5.25 -21.87
C ASP A 323 -8.48 -6.30 -22.76
N LEU A 324 -8.03 -5.90 -23.97
CA LEU A 324 -7.26 -6.78 -24.86
C LEU A 324 -5.81 -7.00 -24.40
N SER A 325 -5.30 -6.21 -23.46
CA SER A 325 -3.99 -6.38 -22.84
C SER A 325 -4.05 -6.12 -21.34
N PRO A 326 -4.77 -6.98 -20.59
CA PRO A 326 -4.99 -6.78 -19.16
C PRO A 326 -3.68 -6.85 -18.38
N GLY A 327 -3.44 -5.85 -17.53
CA GLY A 327 -2.21 -5.74 -16.76
C GLY A 327 -1.01 -5.17 -17.52
N SER A 328 -1.21 -4.65 -18.73
CA SER A 328 -0.19 -3.94 -19.51
C SER A 328 -0.66 -2.52 -19.82
N CYS A 329 0.19 -1.54 -19.54
CA CYS A 329 -0.13 -0.14 -19.72
C CYS A 329 0.27 0.36 -21.11
N PHE A 330 -0.59 1.18 -21.72
CA PHE A 330 -0.29 1.95 -22.93
C PHE A 330 0.09 3.37 -22.52
N PHE A 331 1.33 3.77 -22.77
CA PHE A 331 1.78 5.14 -22.52
C PHE A 331 1.54 6.01 -23.75
N MET A 332 0.80 7.10 -23.56
CA MET A 332 0.57 8.13 -24.56
C MET A 332 1.82 9.02 -24.71
N PRO A 333 1.93 9.88 -25.73
CA PRO A 333 3.16 10.67 -25.96
C PRO A 333 3.67 11.42 -24.72
N LYS A 334 2.78 12.02 -23.93
CA LYS A 334 3.14 12.71 -22.69
C LYS A 334 3.63 11.75 -21.60
N GLY A 335 2.99 10.61 -21.46
CA GLY A 335 3.41 9.57 -20.53
C GLY A 335 4.72 8.91 -20.97
N ALA A 336 4.91 8.69 -22.28
CA ALA A 336 6.15 8.18 -22.83
C ALA A 336 7.33 9.14 -22.61
N PHE A 337 7.10 10.44 -22.65
CA PHE A 337 8.11 11.44 -22.30
C PHE A 337 8.57 11.27 -20.85
N ILE A 338 7.64 11.17 -19.89
CA ILE A 338 7.96 10.94 -18.48
C ILE A 338 8.73 9.64 -18.32
N TYR A 339 8.25 8.57 -18.95
CA TYR A 339 8.84 7.24 -18.90
C TYR A 339 10.29 7.24 -19.36
N ASN A 340 10.54 7.79 -20.54
CA ASN A 340 11.88 7.83 -21.16
C ASN A 340 12.83 8.78 -20.40
N THR A 341 12.33 9.92 -19.91
CA THR A 341 13.11 10.86 -19.10
C THR A 341 13.55 10.21 -17.79
N LEU A 342 12.66 9.45 -17.15
CA LEU A 342 12.97 8.73 -15.92
C LEU A 342 14.03 7.63 -16.16
N ILE A 343 13.89 6.87 -17.25
CA ILE A 343 14.87 5.84 -17.64
C ILE A 343 16.23 6.48 -17.95
N GLU A 344 16.28 7.59 -18.70
CA GLU A 344 17.55 8.25 -19.00
C GLU A 344 18.22 8.83 -17.75
N PHE A 345 17.42 9.37 -16.84
CA PHE A 345 17.92 9.83 -15.55
C PHE A 345 18.59 8.69 -14.78
N ILE A 346 17.88 7.58 -14.56
CA ILE A 346 18.43 6.48 -13.78
C ILE A 346 19.62 5.83 -14.49
N ARG A 347 19.57 5.68 -15.81
CA ARG A 347 20.67 5.17 -16.63
C ARG A 347 21.93 6.02 -16.49
N SER A 348 21.80 7.35 -16.44
CA SER A 348 22.92 8.26 -16.22
C SER A 348 23.55 8.07 -14.85
N GLU A 349 22.74 7.84 -13.80
CA GLU A 349 23.20 7.61 -12.46
C GLU A 349 23.90 6.24 -12.29
N TYR A 350 23.46 5.21 -13.03
CA TYR A 350 24.13 3.91 -13.09
C TYR A 350 25.53 4.03 -13.73
N ARG A 351 25.63 4.75 -14.87
CA ARG A 351 26.93 4.96 -15.55
C ARG A 351 27.93 5.69 -14.65
N LYS A 352 27.52 6.72 -13.94
CA LYS A 352 28.38 7.46 -12.99
C LYS A 352 28.98 6.56 -11.91
N ARG A 353 28.30 5.47 -11.55
CA ARG A 353 28.71 4.52 -10.51
C ARG A 353 29.39 3.27 -11.04
N GLY A 354 29.78 3.28 -12.32
CA GLY A 354 30.54 2.20 -12.96
C GLY A 354 29.74 0.95 -13.26
N PHE A 355 28.43 1.04 -13.39
CA PHE A 355 27.60 -0.06 -13.91
C PHE A 355 27.71 -0.14 -15.42
N GLN A 356 27.80 -1.34 -15.92
CA GLN A 356 27.77 -1.64 -17.34
C GLN A 356 26.35 -2.06 -17.73
N GLU A 357 25.77 -1.36 -18.70
CA GLU A 357 24.46 -1.71 -19.24
C GLU A 357 24.57 -2.96 -20.10
N VAL A 358 23.69 -3.90 -19.86
CA VAL A 358 23.56 -5.14 -20.62
C VAL A 358 22.13 -5.31 -21.09
N VAL A 359 21.95 -6.12 -22.14
CA VAL A 359 20.64 -6.48 -22.68
C VAL A 359 20.55 -7.99 -22.74
N SER A 360 19.59 -8.56 -22.04
CA SER A 360 19.34 -10.00 -22.03
C SER A 360 18.07 -10.37 -22.82
N PRO A 361 17.95 -11.59 -23.35
CA PRO A 361 16.74 -12.04 -24.04
C PRO A 361 15.49 -11.98 -23.17
N ASN A 362 14.32 -11.81 -23.78
CA ASN A 362 13.04 -11.83 -23.06
C ASN A 362 12.46 -13.25 -22.91
N ILE A 363 12.90 -14.19 -23.79
CA ILE A 363 12.37 -15.55 -23.87
C ILE A 363 13.51 -16.52 -23.62
N TYR A 364 13.26 -17.48 -22.74
CA TYR A 364 14.20 -18.55 -22.43
C TYR A 364 13.51 -19.91 -22.42
N ASN A 365 14.27 -20.95 -22.73
CA ASN A 365 13.88 -22.34 -22.51
C ASN A 365 13.68 -22.59 -21.00
N SER A 366 12.68 -23.39 -20.63
CA SER A 366 12.35 -23.72 -19.24
C SER A 366 13.52 -24.31 -18.43
N LYS A 367 14.51 -24.90 -19.11
CA LYS A 367 15.73 -25.43 -18.50
C LYS A 367 16.52 -24.38 -17.70
N LEU A 368 16.52 -23.12 -18.15
CA LEU A 368 17.13 -22.01 -17.39
C LEU A 368 16.46 -21.83 -16.02
N TRP A 369 15.14 -21.87 -16.03
CA TRP A 369 14.33 -21.69 -14.81
C TRP A 369 14.39 -22.91 -13.88
N GLN A 370 14.59 -24.11 -14.45
CA GLN A 370 14.86 -25.33 -13.67
C GLN A 370 16.22 -25.24 -12.99
N THR A 371 17.27 -24.84 -13.70
CA THR A 371 18.62 -24.64 -13.15
C THR A 371 18.61 -23.63 -12.01
N SER A 372 17.97 -22.49 -12.19
CA SER A 372 17.87 -21.45 -11.16
C SER A 372 16.94 -21.82 -10.00
N GLY A 373 16.11 -22.88 -10.13
CA GLY A 373 15.12 -23.30 -9.13
C GLY A 373 13.80 -22.55 -9.19
N HIS A 374 13.67 -21.55 -10.03
CA HIS A 374 12.42 -20.77 -10.13
C HIS A 374 11.27 -21.57 -10.70
N TRP A 375 11.52 -22.56 -11.57
CA TRP A 375 10.46 -23.37 -12.18
C TRP A 375 9.61 -24.11 -11.13
N GLN A 376 10.24 -24.63 -10.10
CA GLN A 376 9.57 -25.40 -9.06
C GLN A 376 8.62 -24.58 -8.17
N HIS A 377 8.92 -23.28 -7.98
CA HIS A 377 8.24 -22.46 -7.00
C HIS A 377 7.54 -21.23 -7.60
N TYR A 378 7.79 -20.95 -8.87
CA TYR A 378 7.32 -19.73 -9.51
C TYR A 378 6.69 -19.94 -10.89
N SER A 379 6.58 -21.17 -11.38
CA SER A 379 6.05 -21.48 -12.72
C SER A 379 4.63 -20.97 -12.95
N GLU A 380 3.77 -20.98 -11.94
CA GLU A 380 2.39 -20.47 -12.01
C GLU A 380 2.36 -18.94 -12.27
N ASN A 381 3.39 -18.23 -11.86
CA ASN A 381 3.54 -16.79 -12.07
C ASN A 381 4.31 -16.44 -13.35
N MET A 382 4.59 -17.42 -14.21
CA MET A 382 5.31 -17.23 -15.47
C MET A 382 4.38 -17.44 -16.67
N PHE A 383 4.55 -16.61 -17.70
CA PHE A 383 3.95 -16.87 -18.99
C PHE A 383 4.80 -17.90 -19.74
N SER A 384 4.30 -19.11 -19.86
CA SER A 384 4.97 -20.21 -20.55
C SER A 384 4.17 -20.66 -21.78
N PHE A 385 4.87 -21.17 -22.78
CA PHE A 385 4.32 -21.65 -24.04
C PHE A 385 5.27 -22.67 -24.68
N GLU A 386 4.73 -23.47 -25.58
CA GLU A 386 5.52 -24.48 -26.28
C GLU A 386 5.95 -24.03 -27.66
N VAL A 387 7.21 -24.27 -28.00
CA VAL A 387 7.80 -24.09 -29.33
C VAL A 387 8.58 -25.35 -29.67
N GLU A 388 8.29 -25.99 -30.82
CA GLU A 388 9.00 -27.19 -31.32
C GLU A 388 9.11 -28.32 -30.27
N LYS A 389 8.05 -28.51 -29.46
CA LYS A 389 7.97 -29.49 -28.35
C LYS A 389 8.88 -29.20 -27.14
N GLU A 390 9.43 -28.02 -27.07
CA GLU A 390 10.13 -27.54 -25.87
C GLU A 390 9.33 -26.41 -25.21
N THR A 391 9.36 -26.35 -23.88
CA THR A 391 8.69 -25.32 -23.13
C THR A 391 9.60 -24.10 -22.96
N PHE A 392 9.09 -22.95 -23.36
CA PHE A 392 9.70 -21.64 -23.20
C PHE A 392 8.88 -20.78 -22.24
N ALA A 393 9.51 -19.78 -21.65
CA ALA A 393 8.82 -18.80 -20.82
C ALA A 393 9.38 -17.39 -21.03
N LEU A 394 8.50 -16.39 -20.88
CA LEU A 394 8.91 -15.00 -20.76
C LEU A 394 9.59 -14.77 -19.41
N LYS A 395 10.68 -14.01 -19.39
CA LYS A 395 11.43 -13.76 -18.16
C LYS A 395 10.63 -12.96 -17.14
N PRO A 396 10.46 -13.45 -15.90
CA PRO A 396 9.90 -12.70 -14.78
C PRO A 396 10.95 -11.90 -14.00
N MET A 397 12.24 -12.16 -14.26
CA MET A 397 13.43 -11.54 -13.65
C MET A 397 14.66 -11.72 -14.54
N ASN A 398 15.70 -10.90 -14.33
CA ASN A 398 16.92 -10.92 -15.17
C ASN A 398 18.04 -11.77 -14.60
N CYS A 399 18.04 -12.09 -13.29
CA CYS A 399 19.17 -12.71 -12.59
C CYS A 399 19.70 -14.00 -13.24
N PRO A 400 18.88 -14.96 -13.72
CA PRO A 400 19.42 -16.15 -14.37
C PRO A 400 20.15 -15.85 -15.69
N GLY A 401 19.65 -14.86 -16.45
CA GLY A 401 20.32 -14.38 -17.67
C GLY A 401 21.69 -13.76 -17.37
N HIS A 402 21.79 -12.98 -16.31
CA HIS A 402 23.07 -12.39 -15.89
C HIS A 402 24.05 -13.44 -15.35
N CYS A 403 23.57 -14.53 -14.76
CA CYS A 403 24.41 -15.66 -14.41
C CYS A 403 25.05 -16.30 -15.65
N LEU A 404 24.29 -16.49 -16.74
CA LEU A 404 24.83 -16.96 -18.01
C LEU A 404 25.85 -15.99 -18.60
N MET A 405 25.62 -14.67 -18.50
CA MET A 405 26.57 -13.66 -18.98
C MET A 405 27.87 -13.65 -18.13
N PHE A 406 27.77 -13.89 -16.84
CA PHE A 406 28.96 -14.04 -15.99
C PHE A 406 29.76 -15.28 -16.38
N ASP A 407 29.08 -16.40 -16.59
CA ASP A 407 29.69 -17.71 -16.89
C ASP A 407 30.19 -17.84 -18.34
N HIS A 408 29.86 -16.88 -19.20
CA HIS A 408 30.21 -16.92 -20.61
C HIS A 408 31.71 -17.10 -20.90
N ARG A 409 32.57 -16.63 -19.98
CA ARG A 409 34.03 -16.81 -20.03
C ARG A 409 34.63 -16.89 -18.60
N PRO A 410 35.83 -17.45 -18.48
CA PRO A 410 36.56 -17.41 -17.18
C PRO A 410 36.71 -15.98 -16.66
N ARG A 411 36.49 -15.78 -15.37
CA ARG A 411 36.61 -14.50 -14.69
C ARG A 411 37.78 -14.48 -13.73
N SER A 412 38.41 -13.32 -13.60
CA SER A 412 39.51 -13.10 -12.65
C SER A 412 39.00 -12.24 -11.48
N TRP A 413 39.55 -12.44 -10.28
CA TRP A 413 39.31 -11.58 -9.12
C TRP A 413 39.55 -10.11 -9.38
N ARG A 414 40.44 -9.78 -10.34
CA ARG A 414 40.73 -8.39 -10.73
C ARG A 414 39.58 -7.69 -11.46
N GLU A 415 38.66 -8.47 -12.01
CA GLU A 415 37.47 -7.94 -12.65
C GLU A 415 36.34 -7.64 -11.68
N LEU A 416 36.41 -8.22 -10.47
CA LEU A 416 35.38 -8.04 -9.43
C LEU A 416 35.59 -6.72 -8.67
N PRO A 417 34.54 -5.98 -8.33
CA PRO A 417 33.12 -6.32 -8.57
C PRO A 417 32.69 -6.05 -10.03
N ILE A 418 31.94 -6.99 -10.62
CA ILE A 418 31.29 -6.81 -11.94
C ILE A 418 29.86 -6.32 -11.66
N ARG A 419 29.51 -5.15 -12.19
CA ARG A 419 28.22 -4.51 -12.00
C ARG A 419 27.47 -4.46 -13.32
N MET A 420 26.45 -5.33 -13.48
CA MET A 420 25.59 -5.40 -14.67
C MET A 420 24.25 -4.75 -14.38
N ALA A 421 23.80 -3.84 -15.26
CA ALA A 421 22.49 -3.21 -15.19
C ALA A 421 21.69 -3.55 -16.44
N ASP A 422 20.48 -4.09 -16.28
CA ASP A 422 19.57 -4.42 -17.37
C ASP A 422 18.25 -3.67 -17.17
N PHE A 423 17.92 -2.77 -18.09
CA PHE A 423 16.64 -2.08 -18.13
C PHE A 423 15.60 -2.89 -18.94
N GLY A 424 15.66 -4.21 -18.77
CA GLY A 424 14.82 -5.14 -19.51
C GLY A 424 13.37 -5.13 -19.07
N VAL A 425 12.51 -5.53 -19.99
CA VAL A 425 11.09 -5.74 -19.71
C VAL A 425 10.89 -7.11 -19.08
N LEU A 426 10.13 -7.15 -18.00
CA LEU A 426 9.77 -8.35 -17.27
C LEU A 426 8.28 -8.65 -17.39
N HIS A 427 7.94 -9.94 -17.29
CA HIS A 427 6.58 -10.42 -17.45
C HIS A 427 6.21 -11.34 -16.29
N ARG A 428 5.12 -11.03 -15.58
CA ARG A 428 4.59 -11.83 -14.47
C ARG A 428 3.12 -12.13 -14.68
N ASN A 429 2.74 -13.41 -14.57
CA ASN A 429 1.36 -13.86 -14.69
C ASN A 429 0.59 -13.56 -13.40
N GLU A 430 0.36 -12.28 -13.12
CA GLU A 430 -0.42 -11.84 -11.97
C GLU A 430 -1.90 -12.16 -12.17
N LEU A 431 -2.58 -12.57 -11.10
CA LEU A 431 -4.03 -12.81 -11.13
C LEU A 431 -4.78 -11.52 -11.47
N SER A 432 -5.86 -11.63 -12.26
CA SER A 432 -6.64 -10.47 -12.70
C SER A 432 -7.17 -9.62 -11.54
N GLY A 433 -7.60 -10.24 -10.45
CA GLY A 433 -8.09 -9.54 -9.26
C GLY A 433 -7.01 -8.81 -8.45
N ALA A 434 -5.73 -9.10 -8.71
CA ALA A 434 -4.60 -8.45 -8.04
C ALA A 434 -4.08 -7.21 -8.80
N LEU A 435 -4.49 -7.01 -10.05
CA LEU A 435 -4.05 -5.90 -10.89
C LEU A 435 -4.55 -4.56 -10.34
N THR A 436 -3.67 -3.57 -10.21
CA THR A 436 -4.00 -2.27 -9.62
C THR A 436 -3.26 -1.15 -10.35
N GLY A 437 -3.87 -0.61 -11.40
CA GLY A 437 -3.27 0.47 -12.18
C GLY A 437 -1.82 0.17 -12.56
N LEU A 438 -0.92 1.15 -12.40
CA LEU A 438 0.52 0.96 -12.62
C LEU A 438 1.27 0.32 -11.44
N THR A 439 0.64 0.17 -10.28
CA THR A 439 1.32 -0.35 -9.08
C THR A 439 1.47 -1.88 -9.10
N ARG A 440 0.58 -2.59 -9.81
CA ARG A 440 0.68 -4.04 -10.01
C ARG A 440 0.22 -4.41 -11.42
N VAL A 441 1.18 -4.75 -12.25
CA VAL A 441 1.02 -5.00 -13.69
C VAL A 441 1.62 -6.34 -14.07
N ARG A 442 1.27 -6.85 -15.25
CA ARG A 442 1.83 -8.08 -15.83
C ARG A 442 3.09 -7.83 -16.66
N ARG A 443 3.18 -6.65 -17.27
CA ARG A 443 4.35 -6.21 -18.04
C ARG A 443 4.92 -4.95 -17.41
N PHE A 444 6.20 -4.95 -17.04
CA PHE A 444 6.88 -3.79 -16.49
C PHE A 444 8.36 -3.78 -16.85
N GLN A 445 8.95 -2.61 -16.78
CA GLN A 445 10.40 -2.42 -16.91
C GLN A 445 11.00 -2.17 -15.53
N GLN A 446 12.16 -2.75 -15.27
CA GLN A 446 12.86 -2.58 -14.01
C GLN A 446 14.27 -2.06 -14.25
N ASP A 447 14.78 -1.22 -13.36
CA ASP A 447 16.18 -0.85 -13.28
C ASP A 447 16.96 -1.92 -12.50
N ASP A 448 16.97 -3.12 -13.07
CA ASP A 448 17.49 -4.31 -12.40
C ASP A 448 19.00 -4.44 -12.59
N ALA A 449 19.72 -4.58 -11.48
CA ALA A 449 21.16 -4.71 -11.53
C ALA A 449 21.65 -5.81 -10.59
N HIS A 450 22.71 -6.48 -11.04
CA HIS A 450 23.37 -7.56 -10.30
C HIS A 450 24.85 -7.25 -10.18
N ILE A 451 25.34 -7.25 -8.93
CA ILE A 451 26.75 -7.07 -8.62
C ILE A 451 27.32 -8.41 -8.24
N PHE A 452 28.27 -8.90 -9.03
CA PHE A 452 29.05 -10.10 -8.72
C PHE A 452 30.32 -9.65 -8.01
N CYS A 453 30.48 -10.03 -6.75
CA CYS A 453 31.57 -9.56 -5.92
C CYS A 453 32.14 -10.66 -5.02
N THR A 454 33.27 -10.39 -4.39
CA THR A 454 33.84 -11.24 -3.33
C THR A 454 33.21 -10.90 -1.97
N MET A 455 33.39 -11.76 -0.97
CA MET A 455 32.83 -11.55 0.37
C MET A 455 33.31 -10.24 1.03
N ASP A 456 34.58 -9.91 0.85
CA ASP A 456 35.20 -8.68 1.39
C ASP A 456 34.72 -7.39 0.71
N GLN A 457 34.14 -7.49 -0.50
CA GLN A 457 33.60 -6.36 -1.24
C GLN A 457 32.14 -6.01 -0.87
N ILE A 458 31.41 -6.92 -0.22
CA ILE A 458 29.98 -6.78 0.07
C ILE A 458 29.66 -5.47 0.80
N GLU A 459 30.37 -5.16 1.85
CA GLU A 459 30.13 -3.95 2.66
C GLU A 459 30.26 -2.67 1.83
N GLY A 460 31.32 -2.60 1.01
CA GLY A 460 31.55 -1.46 0.12
C GLY A 460 30.45 -1.29 -0.93
N GLU A 461 30.01 -2.40 -1.53
CA GLU A 461 28.96 -2.40 -2.55
C GLU A 461 27.58 -2.04 -1.95
N ILE A 462 27.24 -2.53 -0.76
CA ILE A 462 25.99 -2.14 -0.07
C ILE A 462 25.99 -0.66 0.27
N LYS A 463 27.11 -0.10 0.80
CA LYS A 463 27.24 1.33 1.07
C LYS A 463 27.04 2.14 -0.22
N GLY A 464 27.62 1.71 -1.33
CA GLY A 464 27.44 2.31 -2.64
C GLY A 464 25.98 2.28 -3.12
N CYS A 465 25.27 1.18 -2.87
CA CYS A 465 23.83 1.05 -3.18
C CYS A 465 22.97 2.00 -2.36
N LEU A 466 23.25 2.15 -1.07
CA LEU A 466 22.51 3.06 -0.18
C LEU A 466 22.76 4.53 -0.54
N ASP A 467 24.01 4.89 -0.89
CA ASP A 467 24.33 6.23 -1.39
C ASP A 467 23.61 6.56 -2.70
N PHE A 468 23.60 5.59 -3.63
CA PHE A 468 22.86 5.73 -4.88
C PHE A 468 21.37 5.98 -4.63
N LEU A 469 20.75 5.17 -3.79
CA LEU A 469 19.37 5.29 -3.40
C LEU A 469 19.05 6.67 -2.82
N ARG A 470 19.88 7.16 -1.88
CA ARG A 470 19.75 8.49 -1.30
C ARG A 470 19.77 9.56 -2.36
N THR A 471 20.76 9.54 -3.26
CA THR A 471 20.92 10.51 -4.34
C THR A 471 19.67 10.59 -5.24
N VAL A 472 19.12 9.44 -5.62
CA VAL A 472 17.94 9.38 -6.50
C VAL A 472 16.68 9.87 -5.76
N TYR A 473 16.48 9.42 -4.53
CA TYR A 473 15.27 9.80 -3.77
C TYR A 473 15.28 11.26 -3.33
N ASP A 474 16.47 11.84 -3.11
CA ASP A 474 16.60 13.29 -2.87
C ASP A 474 16.13 14.10 -4.08
N VAL A 475 16.39 13.66 -5.31
CA VAL A 475 15.90 14.33 -6.53
C VAL A 475 14.36 14.35 -6.57
N PHE A 476 13.72 13.26 -6.13
CA PHE A 476 12.25 13.17 -6.09
C PHE A 476 11.63 13.85 -4.86
N GLY A 477 12.41 14.16 -3.84
CA GLY A 477 11.93 14.69 -2.57
C GLY A 477 11.31 13.63 -1.65
N PHE A 478 11.73 12.37 -1.79
CA PHE A 478 11.25 11.28 -0.94
C PHE A 478 12.08 11.14 0.33
N THR A 479 11.40 10.78 1.42
CA THR A 479 12.02 10.16 2.59
C THR A 479 11.81 8.65 2.53
N PHE A 480 12.71 7.88 3.15
CA PHE A 480 12.62 6.42 3.11
C PHE A 480 12.99 5.77 4.44
N LYS A 481 12.49 4.57 4.65
CA LYS A 481 12.86 3.67 5.76
C LYS A 481 13.53 2.43 5.21
N LEU A 482 14.51 1.93 5.93
CA LEU A 482 15.17 0.65 5.65
C LEU A 482 14.60 -0.41 6.60
N ASN A 483 14.11 -1.50 6.04
CA ASN A 483 13.67 -2.66 6.79
C ASN A 483 14.63 -3.81 6.48
N LEU A 484 15.33 -4.31 7.48
CA LEU A 484 16.16 -5.50 7.35
C LEU A 484 15.26 -6.73 7.50
N SER A 485 15.24 -7.59 6.50
CA SER A 485 14.55 -8.87 6.54
C SER A 485 15.56 -9.98 6.76
N THR A 486 15.40 -10.68 7.85
CA THR A 486 16.21 -11.86 8.22
C THR A 486 15.53 -13.14 7.73
N ARG A 487 16.17 -14.28 7.97
CA ARG A 487 15.67 -15.61 7.58
C ARG A 487 14.22 -15.83 8.06
N PRO A 488 13.27 -16.20 7.18
CA PRO A 488 11.90 -16.56 7.59
C PRO A 488 11.87 -17.92 8.29
N GLU A 489 10.78 -18.22 9.04
CA GLU A 489 10.60 -19.51 9.70
C GLU A 489 10.58 -20.69 8.72
N LYS A 490 10.04 -20.47 7.50
CA LYS A 490 10.04 -21.45 6.40
C LYS A 490 10.95 -20.96 5.29
N PHE A 491 12.04 -21.63 5.04
CA PHE A 491 13.03 -21.30 4.02
C PHE A 491 13.51 -22.54 3.28
N LEU A 492 14.10 -22.36 2.11
CA LEU A 492 14.70 -23.41 1.29
C LEU A 492 16.23 -23.26 1.30
N GLY A 493 16.94 -24.38 1.41
CA GLY A 493 18.39 -24.40 1.40
C GLY A 493 19.02 -24.55 2.80
N ASP A 494 20.34 -24.38 2.85
CA ASP A 494 21.12 -24.56 4.07
C ASP A 494 20.93 -23.37 5.04
N PRO A 495 20.64 -23.62 6.34
CA PRO A 495 20.53 -22.56 7.35
C PRO A 495 21.76 -21.65 7.44
N GLU A 496 22.96 -22.19 7.32
CA GLU A 496 24.21 -21.42 7.41
C GLU A 496 24.35 -20.41 6.26
N VAL A 497 23.85 -20.74 5.07
CA VAL A 497 23.82 -19.84 3.94
C VAL A 497 22.79 -18.73 4.16
N TRP A 498 21.63 -19.05 4.75
CA TRP A 498 20.60 -18.08 5.09
C TRP A 498 21.02 -17.11 6.21
N ASP A 499 21.85 -17.56 7.16
CA ASP A 499 22.36 -16.69 8.22
C ASP A 499 23.35 -15.63 7.69
N GLN A 500 23.86 -15.82 6.47
CA GLN A 500 24.67 -14.84 5.74
C GLN A 500 23.85 -14.02 4.73
N ALA A 501 22.65 -14.49 4.37
CA ALA A 501 21.78 -13.85 3.38
C ALA A 501 20.83 -12.86 4.07
N GLU A 502 21.07 -11.58 3.86
CA GLU A 502 20.21 -10.49 4.36
C GLU A 502 19.54 -9.77 3.20
N LYS A 503 18.31 -9.35 3.43
CA LYS A 503 17.54 -8.53 2.48
C LYS A 503 17.18 -7.21 3.11
N ILE A 504 17.49 -6.12 2.42
CA ILE A 504 17.06 -4.78 2.81
C ILE A 504 15.90 -4.37 1.89
N ASP A 505 14.72 -4.23 2.48
CA ASP A 505 13.56 -3.66 1.82
C ASP A 505 13.48 -2.17 2.10
N ILE A 506 13.28 -1.37 1.05
CA ILE A 506 13.25 0.06 1.13
C ILE A 506 11.83 0.55 0.90
N GLN A 507 11.29 1.24 1.89
CA GLN A 507 9.97 1.86 1.83
C GLN A 507 10.14 3.36 1.70
N ILE A 508 9.61 3.94 0.63
CA ILE A 508 9.53 5.39 0.45
C ILE A 508 8.24 5.94 1.01
N LYS A 509 8.32 7.11 1.60
CA LYS A 509 7.16 7.88 2.07
C LYS A 509 6.84 8.96 1.05
N ASP A 510 5.61 8.97 0.52
CA ASP A 510 5.15 10.00 -0.40
C ASP A 510 4.76 11.31 0.31
N ALA A 511 4.42 12.35 -0.46
CA ALA A 511 4.07 13.68 0.06
C ALA A 511 2.81 13.68 0.95
N ILE A 512 1.96 12.67 0.87
CA ILE A 512 0.77 12.51 1.71
C ILE A 512 0.96 11.47 2.81
N GLY A 513 2.19 10.99 3.04
CA GLY A 513 2.56 10.15 4.17
C GLY A 513 2.34 8.66 3.99
N ARG A 514 1.99 8.17 2.78
CA ARG A 514 1.86 6.73 2.50
C ARG A 514 3.22 6.09 2.25
N TYR A 515 3.38 4.86 2.70
CA TYR A 515 4.58 4.06 2.45
C TYR A 515 4.41 3.15 1.23
N HIS A 516 5.44 3.10 0.39
CA HIS A 516 5.49 2.26 -0.81
C HIS A 516 6.81 1.48 -0.81
N GLN A 517 6.73 0.17 -0.91
CA GLN A 517 7.92 -0.65 -1.13
C GLN A 517 8.35 -0.53 -2.60
N CYS A 518 9.53 0.01 -2.87
CA CYS A 518 10.02 0.27 -4.22
C CYS A 518 11.34 -0.41 -4.51
N ALA A 519 12.37 -0.13 -3.72
CA ALA A 519 13.71 -0.65 -3.91
C ALA A 519 13.98 -1.86 -3.02
N THR A 520 14.90 -2.70 -3.44
CA THR A 520 15.41 -3.82 -2.67
C THR A 520 16.91 -3.96 -2.89
N ILE A 521 17.63 -4.42 -1.85
CA ILE A 521 19.00 -4.89 -1.92
C ILE A 521 19.01 -6.27 -1.29
N GLN A 522 19.44 -7.28 -2.02
CA GLN A 522 19.39 -8.67 -1.56
C GLN A 522 20.69 -9.38 -1.86
N LEU A 523 21.28 -10.00 -0.85
CA LEU A 523 22.41 -10.91 -1.00
C LEU A 523 21.93 -12.28 -1.46
N ASP A 524 22.61 -12.85 -2.44
CA ASP A 524 22.31 -14.16 -3.00
C ASP A 524 23.56 -15.02 -3.10
N PHE A 525 23.54 -16.10 -2.37
CA PHE A 525 24.57 -17.15 -2.38
C PHE A 525 24.12 -18.39 -3.17
N GLN A 526 22.82 -18.49 -3.50
CA GLN A 526 22.22 -19.68 -4.10
C GLN A 526 22.42 -19.76 -5.61
N LEU A 527 22.16 -18.65 -6.33
CA LEU A 527 22.35 -18.64 -7.79
C LEU A 527 23.80 -18.95 -8.19
N PRO A 528 24.84 -18.41 -7.54
CA PRO A 528 26.21 -18.82 -7.82
C PRO A 528 26.46 -20.32 -7.68
N ILE A 529 25.83 -20.96 -6.71
CA ILE A 529 25.92 -22.43 -6.50
C ILE A 529 25.16 -23.15 -7.61
N ARG A 530 23.93 -22.77 -7.90
CA ARG A 530 23.06 -23.42 -8.88
C ARG A 530 23.59 -23.36 -10.31
N PHE A 531 24.21 -22.23 -10.69
CA PHE A 531 24.84 -22.01 -11.98
C PHE A 531 26.33 -22.44 -11.99
N ASN A 532 26.85 -22.94 -10.86
CA ASN A 532 28.26 -23.30 -10.68
C ASN A 532 29.22 -22.17 -11.08
N LEU A 533 28.86 -20.91 -10.78
CA LEU A 533 29.70 -19.76 -11.12
C LEU A 533 31.00 -19.76 -10.32
N THR A 534 32.13 -19.52 -11.00
CA THR A 534 33.43 -19.44 -10.37
C THR A 534 34.29 -18.31 -10.93
N PHE A 535 35.30 -17.91 -10.19
CA PHE A 535 36.33 -16.99 -10.65
C PHE A 535 37.71 -17.44 -10.14
N VAL A 536 38.76 -17.05 -10.84
CA VAL A 536 40.15 -17.31 -10.40
C VAL A 536 40.51 -16.27 -9.35
N SER A 537 40.78 -16.73 -8.15
CA SER A 537 41.15 -15.89 -7.01
C SER A 537 42.63 -15.47 -7.03
N HIS A 538 43.03 -14.63 -6.07
CA HIS A 538 44.39 -14.10 -5.96
C HIS A 538 45.43 -15.18 -5.79
N ASP A 539 45.13 -16.26 -5.11
CA ASP A 539 45.99 -17.43 -4.85
C ASP A 539 45.97 -18.44 -6.00
N GLY A 540 45.28 -18.18 -7.10
CA GLY A 540 45.20 -19.05 -8.27
C GLY A 540 44.10 -20.13 -8.17
N ASP A 541 43.34 -20.19 -7.08
CA ASP A 541 42.20 -21.09 -6.97
C ASP A 541 41.09 -20.65 -7.94
N ASP A 542 40.69 -21.54 -8.84
CA ASP A 542 39.68 -21.31 -9.89
C ASP A 542 38.26 -21.76 -9.48
N LYS A 543 38.09 -22.19 -8.22
CA LYS A 543 36.82 -22.68 -7.67
C LYS A 543 36.10 -21.70 -6.74
N LYS A 544 36.65 -20.53 -6.54
CA LYS A 544 36.04 -19.50 -5.70
C LYS A 544 34.72 -19.02 -6.31
N ARG A 545 33.70 -18.94 -5.48
CA ARG A 545 32.36 -18.48 -5.91
C ARG A 545 32.14 -16.98 -5.62
N PRO A 546 31.58 -16.23 -6.56
CA PRO A 546 31.14 -14.88 -6.27
C PRO A 546 29.89 -14.90 -5.39
N VAL A 547 29.61 -13.76 -4.76
CA VAL A 547 28.31 -13.42 -4.18
C VAL A 547 27.59 -12.51 -5.16
N ILE A 548 26.27 -12.63 -5.26
CA ILE A 548 25.46 -11.75 -6.07
C ILE A 548 24.69 -10.79 -5.15
N ILE A 549 24.76 -9.49 -5.46
CA ILE A 549 23.89 -8.49 -4.85
C ILE A 549 22.84 -8.10 -5.89
N HIS A 550 21.59 -8.49 -5.67
CA HIS A 550 20.45 -8.04 -6.47
C HIS A 550 20.02 -6.68 -5.98
N ARG A 551 19.80 -5.75 -6.86
CA ARG A 551 19.32 -4.43 -6.48
C ARG A 551 18.54 -3.74 -7.60
N ALA A 552 17.55 -2.96 -7.17
CA ALA A 552 16.84 -2.00 -8.00
C ALA A 552 16.61 -0.73 -7.17
N ILE A 553 16.70 0.44 -7.77
CA ILE A 553 16.50 1.74 -7.11
C ILE A 553 15.08 2.25 -7.32
N LEU A 554 14.61 2.25 -8.57
CA LEU A 554 13.22 2.59 -8.91
C LEU A 554 12.29 1.42 -8.63
N GLY A 555 12.80 0.19 -8.76
CA GLY A 555 12.00 -1.01 -8.87
C GLY A 555 11.29 -1.06 -10.22
N SER A 556 9.99 -1.31 -10.25
CA SER A 556 9.20 -1.17 -11.47
C SER A 556 9.09 0.32 -11.86
N VAL A 557 9.46 0.64 -13.08
CA VAL A 557 9.35 2.01 -13.63
C VAL A 557 7.89 2.45 -13.66
N GLU A 558 6.97 1.57 -14.03
CA GLU A 558 5.53 1.82 -14.02
C GLU A 558 5.03 2.17 -12.61
N ARG A 559 5.45 1.39 -11.62
CA ARG A 559 5.10 1.65 -10.21
C ARG A 559 5.69 2.97 -9.72
N MET A 560 6.94 3.28 -10.09
CA MET A 560 7.56 4.56 -9.74
C MET A 560 6.81 5.73 -10.38
N ILE A 561 6.36 5.62 -11.64
CA ILE A 561 5.53 6.63 -12.29
C ILE A 561 4.22 6.83 -11.54
N ALA A 562 3.55 5.76 -11.10
CA ALA A 562 2.35 5.88 -10.27
C ALA A 562 2.63 6.70 -8.99
N ILE A 563 3.69 6.34 -8.27
CA ILE A 563 4.07 7.00 -7.02
C ILE A 563 4.42 8.47 -7.26
N LEU A 564 5.19 8.79 -8.29
CA LEU A 564 5.53 10.17 -8.67
C LEU A 564 4.29 10.97 -9.08
N THR A 565 3.37 10.38 -9.86
CA THR A 565 2.10 11.01 -10.23
C THR A 565 1.31 11.42 -9.00
N GLU A 566 1.18 10.51 -8.04
CA GLU A 566 0.45 10.73 -6.79
C GLU A 566 1.20 11.68 -5.84
N ASN A 567 2.52 11.55 -5.75
CA ASN A 567 3.36 12.42 -4.93
C ASN A 567 3.29 13.87 -5.38
N TYR A 568 3.43 14.12 -6.67
CA TYR A 568 3.34 15.47 -7.24
C TYR A 568 1.89 15.95 -7.43
N GLY A 569 0.89 15.06 -7.30
CA GLY A 569 -0.52 15.41 -7.58
C GLY A 569 -0.73 15.88 -9.02
N GLY A 570 0.05 15.35 -9.96
CA GLY A 570 0.04 15.77 -11.37
C GLY A 570 0.80 17.05 -11.69
N LYS A 571 1.39 17.72 -10.67
CA LYS A 571 2.24 18.92 -10.84
C LYS A 571 3.71 18.51 -11.01
N TRP A 572 4.05 18.01 -12.18
CA TRP A 572 5.39 17.54 -12.49
C TRP A 572 6.46 18.62 -12.35
N PRO A 573 7.66 18.31 -11.80
CA PRO A 573 8.79 19.24 -11.84
C PRO A 573 9.25 19.44 -13.28
N LEU A 574 9.80 20.60 -13.61
CA LEU A 574 10.15 21.02 -14.97
C LEU A 574 10.90 19.94 -15.77
N TRP A 575 11.90 19.32 -15.19
CA TRP A 575 12.75 18.35 -15.87
C TRP A 575 12.01 17.06 -16.29
N LEU A 576 10.92 16.72 -15.59
CA LEU A 576 10.12 15.51 -15.80
C LEU A 576 8.74 15.81 -16.42
N SER A 577 8.37 17.08 -16.51
CA SER A 577 7.06 17.51 -17.00
C SER A 577 6.90 17.30 -18.51
N PRO A 578 5.80 16.70 -18.96
CA PRO A 578 5.47 16.63 -20.38
C PRO A 578 4.89 17.96 -20.92
N ASN A 579 4.44 18.86 -20.02
CA ASN A 579 3.90 20.19 -20.31
C ASN A 579 4.84 21.25 -19.73
N GLN A 580 5.97 21.51 -20.40
CA GLN A 580 7.00 22.41 -19.84
C GLN A 580 6.69 23.88 -20.11
N VAL A 581 6.38 24.22 -21.36
CA VAL A 581 6.20 25.60 -21.80
C VAL A 581 4.94 25.73 -22.67
N MET A 582 4.08 26.70 -22.38
CA MET A 582 2.96 27.11 -23.23
C MET A 582 3.18 28.54 -23.70
N VAL A 583 3.15 28.78 -25.00
CA VAL A 583 3.22 30.14 -25.58
C VAL A 583 1.80 30.60 -25.89
N VAL A 584 1.45 31.79 -25.41
CA VAL A 584 0.10 32.38 -25.57
C VAL A 584 0.20 33.75 -26.22
N PRO A 585 -0.23 33.90 -27.49
CA PRO A 585 -0.30 35.19 -28.13
C PRO A 585 -1.49 36.03 -27.59
N VAL A 586 -1.26 37.34 -27.40
CA VAL A 586 -2.26 38.28 -26.97
C VAL A 586 -3.37 38.45 -28.00
N GLY A 587 -3.01 38.43 -29.28
CA GLY A 587 -3.97 38.57 -30.39
C GLY A 587 -3.42 37.97 -31.70
N PRO A 588 -4.22 37.96 -32.75
CA PRO A 588 -3.90 37.34 -34.05
C PRO A 588 -2.59 37.85 -34.69
N THR A 589 -2.26 39.11 -34.50
CA THR A 589 -1.05 39.74 -35.03
C THR A 589 0.24 39.21 -34.40
N CYS A 590 0.13 38.53 -33.27
CA CYS A 590 1.28 37.95 -32.55
C CYS A 590 1.40 36.43 -32.74
N GLU A 591 0.53 35.79 -33.51
CA GLU A 591 0.52 34.33 -33.69
C GLU A 591 1.79 33.80 -34.37
N GLU A 592 2.26 34.50 -35.40
CA GLU A 592 3.51 34.14 -36.10
C GLU A 592 4.74 34.24 -35.17
N TYR A 593 4.78 35.28 -34.32
CA TYR A 593 5.82 35.42 -33.33
C TYR A 593 5.73 34.33 -32.25
N ALA A 594 4.51 33.99 -31.80
CA ALA A 594 4.31 32.91 -30.84
C ALA A 594 4.78 31.56 -31.39
N GLU A 595 4.52 31.24 -32.64
CA GLU A 595 5.04 30.04 -33.31
C GLU A 595 6.56 30.05 -33.40
N LYS A 596 7.17 31.19 -33.72
CA LYS A 596 8.63 31.35 -33.72
C LYS A 596 9.23 31.06 -32.33
N VAL A 597 8.66 31.65 -31.26
CA VAL A 597 9.10 31.43 -29.88
C VAL A 597 8.95 29.95 -29.51
N LYS A 598 7.79 29.33 -29.80
CA LYS A 598 7.59 27.89 -29.59
C LYS A 598 8.68 27.07 -30.25
N GLN A 599 9.01 27.37 -31.50
CA GLN A 599 10.03 26.62 -32.26
C GLN A 599 11.44 26.80 -31.70
N GLU A 600 11.77 28.00 -31.18
CA GLU A 600 13.05 28.24 -30.51
C GLU A 600 13.17 27.41 -29.22
N PHE A 601 12.14 27.37 -28.39
CA PHE A 601 12.13 26.53 -27.18
C PHE A 601 12.18 25.04 -27.54
N HIS A 602 11.43 24.61 -28.53
CA HIS A 602 11.44 23.24 -29.01
C HIS A 602 12.83 22.81 -29.49
N ASN A 603 13.50 23.63 -30.30
CA ASN A 603 14.86 23.37 -30.80
C ASN A 603 15.91 23.31 -29.66
N ASN A 604 15.61 23.93 -28.51
CA ASN A 604 16.42 23.89 -27.31
C ASN A 604 16.05 22.76 -26.35
N GLY A 605 15.20 21.81 -26.79
CA GLY A 605 14.88 20.59 -26.07
C GLY A 605 13.79 20.72 -25.01
N PHE A 606 12.90 21.70 -25.14
CA PHE A 606 11.73 21.85 -24.28
C PHE A 606 10.48 21.29 -24.97
N MET A 607 9.61 20.69 -24.15
CA MET A 607 8.25 20.33 -24.55
C MET A 607 7.41 21.60 -24.55
N THR A 608 7.18 22.13 -25.75
CA THR A 608 6.58 23.47 -25.94
C THR A 608 5.35 23.39 -26.85
N ASP A 609 4.26 23.97 -26.41
CA ASP A 609 3.02 24.12 -27.16
C ASP A 609 2.69 25.60 -27.34
N VAL A 610 1.76 25.90 -28.25
CA VAL A 610 1.23 27.24 -28.49
C VAL A 610 -0.29 27.19 -28.55
N ASP A 611 -0.97 28.13 -27.91
CA ASP A 611 -2.44 28.23 -27.94
C ASP A 611 -2.90 29.29 -28.94
N LEU A 612 -3.26 28.85 -30.14
CA LEU A 612 -3.78 29.70 -31.22
C LEU A 612 -5.30 29.69 -31.34
N ASP A 613 -6.05 29.14 -30.36
CA ASP A 613 -7.51 29.07 -30.41
C ASP A 613 -8.12 30.49 -30.51
N PRO A 614 -8.76 30.85 -31.63
CA PRO A 614 -9.38 32.17 -31.80
C PRO A 614 -10.64 32.35 -30.95
N GLY A 615 -11.25 31.26 -30.47
CA GLY A 615 -12.47 31.28 -29.65
C GLY A 615 -12.21 31.56 -28.17
N CYS A 616 -10.95 31.67 -27.75
CA CYS A 616 -10.59 31.89 -26.37
C CYS A 616 -9.93 33.25 -26.11
N THR A 617 -10.39 33.93 -25.07
CA THR A 617 -9.75 35.18 -24.60
C THR A 617 -8.38 34.85 -23.98
N LEU A 618 -7.49 35.84 -23.94
CA LEU A 618 -6.15 35.72 -23.32
C LEU A 618 -6.20 35.09 -21.92
N ASN A 619 -7.08 35.61 -21.05
CA ASN A 619 -7.21 35.11 -19.69
C ASN A 619 -7.66 33.64 -19.64
N LYS A 620 -8.53 33.24 -20.60
CA LYS A 620 -9.00 31.86 -20.69
C LYS A 620 -7.87 30.93 -21.16
N LYS A 621 -7.07 31.35 -22.16
CA LYS A 621 -5.88 30.62 -22.62
C LYS A 621 -4.88 30.40 -21.49
N ILE A 622 -4.55 31.46 -20.74
CA ILE A 622 -3.66 31.36 -19.57
C ILE A 622 -4.24 30.41 -18.52
N ARG A 623 -5.54 30.53 -18.24
CA ARG A 623 -6.19 29.63 -17.26
C ARG A 623 -6.20 28.16 -17.72
N ASN A 624 -6.43 27.92 -18.98
CA ASN A 624 -6.38 26.57 -19.58
C ASN A 624 -4.95 25.97 -19.44
N ALA A 625 -3.91 26.75 -19.74
CA ALA A 625 -2.51 26.33 -19.58
C ALA A 625 -2.16 26.02 -18.12
N GLN A 626 -2.66 26.83 -17.18
CA GLN A 626 -2.50 26.56 -15.73
C GLN A 626 -3.19 25.26 -15.30
N LEU A 627 -4.42 25.02 -15.77
CA LEU A 627 -5.17 23.80 -15.48
C LEU A 627 -4.52 22.56 -16.10
N ALA A 628 -3.94 22.69 -17.31
CA ALA A 628 -3.15 21.65 -17.96
C ALA A 628 -1.77 21.46 -17.34
N GLN A 629 -1.42 22.20 -16.29
CA GLN A 629 -0.17 22.08 -15.52
C GLN A 629 1.11 22.39 -16.31
N TYR A 630 1.05 23.36 -17.27
CA TYR A 630 2.27 23.87 -17.87
C TYR A 630 3.13 24.60 -16.83
N ASN A 631 4.39 24.21 -16.69
CA ASN A 631 5.28 24.84 -15.72
C ASN A 631 5.43 26.34 -15.95
N PHE A 632 5.68 26.72 -17.21
CA PHE A 632 5.84 28.11 -17.64
C PHE A 632 4.85 28.47 -18.76
N ILE A 633 4.30 29.67 -18.67
CA ILE A 633 3.35 30.23 -19.65
C ILE A 633 3.95 31.53 -20.12
N LEU A 634 4.28 31.59 -21.41
CA LEU A 634 4.94 32.73 -22.06
C LEU A 634 3.89 33.52 -22.82
N VAL A 635 3.55 34.68 -22.33
CA VAL A 635 2.60 35.58 -22.99
C VAL A 635 3.35 36.52 -23.91
N VAL A 636 2.93 36.60 -25.17
CA VAL A 636 3.57 37.42 -26.20
C VAL A 636 2.57 38.35 -26.86
N GLY A 637 2.82 39.65 -26.76
CA GLY A 637 2.08 40.72 -27.41
C GLY A 637 2.93 41.51 -28.40
N GLU A 638 2.44 42.63 -28.88
CA GLU A 638 3.15 43.49 -29.82
C GLU A 638 4.47 44.05 -29.25
N LYS A 639 4.50 44.33 -27.95
CA LYS A 639 5.70 44.77 -27.26
C LYS A 639 6.78 43.69 -27.27
N GLU A 640 6.43 42.50 -26.84
CA GLU A 640 7.32 41.33 -26.82
C GLU A 640 7.80 40.97 -28.23
N LYS A 641 6.93 41.04 -29.22
CA LYS A 641 7.27 40.81 -30.63
C LYS A 641 8.33 41.79 -31.12
N THR A 642 8.20 43.07 -30.77
CA THR A 642 9.13 44.13 -31.16
C THR A 642 10.50 44.02 -30.49
N SER A 643 10.50 43.66 -29.20
CA SER A 643 11.71 43.57 -28.38
C SER A 643 12.34 42.17 -28.34
N ASN A 644 11.79 41.19 -29.00
CA ASN A 644 12.19 39.77 -28.96
C ASN A 644 12.23 39.22 -27.51
N THR A 645 11.18 39.50 -26.77
CA THR A 645 11.02 39.12 -25.36
C THR A 645 9.76 38.26 -25.17
N VAL A 646 9.58 37.75 -23.98
CA VAL A 646 8.41 37.00 -23.51
C VAL A 646 8.02 37.49 -22.10
N ASN A 647 6.74 37.53 -21.77
CA ASN A 647 6.26 37.76 -20.42
C ASN A 647 6.05 36.40 -19.74
N VAL A 648 6.88 36.11 -18.73
CA VAL A 648 6.95 34.79 -18.09
C VAL A 648 6.00 34.70 -16.92
N ARG A 649 5.14 33.69 -16.96
CA ARG A 649 4.22 33.32 -15.88
C ARG A 649 4.35 31.83 -15.56
N THR A 650 3.84 31.44 -14.39
CA THR A 650 3.84 30.04 -13.94
C THR A 650 2.42 29.49 -13.78
N ARG A 651 2.33 28.17 -13.67
CA ARG A 651 1.04 27.50 -13.38
C ARG A 651 0.43 27.93 -12.05
N ASP A 652 1.20 28.39 -11.08
CA ASP A 652 0.73 28.88 -9.79
C ASP A 652 0.45 30.39 -9.79
N ASN A 653 0.30 30.96 -10.99
CA ASN A 653 -0.04 32.37 -11.22
C ASN A 653 1.01 33.39 -10.78
N LYS A 654 2.27 32.97 -10.57
CA LYS A 654 3.38 33.88 -10.33
C LYS A 654 3.79 34.54 -11.65
N VAL A 655 4.04 35.85 -11.61
CA VAL A 655 4.48 36.63 -12.77
C VAL A 655 5.93 37.05 -12.55
N HIS A 656 6.83 36.57 -13.43
CA HIS A 656 8.25 36.93 -13.41
C HIS A 656 8.58 38.13 -14.31
N GLY A 657 7.60 38.60 -15.08
CA GLY A 657 7.75 39.74 -15.96
C GLY A 657 8.42 39.42 -17.28
N GLU A 658 8.88 40.47 -17.94
CA GLU A 658 9.51 40.42 -19.27
C GLU A 658 10.94 39.91 -19.20
N ARG A 659 11.29 38.98 -20.08
CA ARG A 659 12.65 38.44 -20.27
C ARG A 659 12.93 38.30 -21.76
N THR A 660 14.19 38.40 -22.18
CA THR A 660 14.51 37.99 -23.56
C THR A 660 14.32 36.48 -23.76
N VAL A 661 14.02 36.07 -24.98
CA VAL A 661 13.85 34.66 -25.32
C VAL A 661 15.11 33.87 -24.93
N GLU A 662 16.28 34.40 -25.23
CA GLU A 662 17.57 33.78 -24.94
C GLU A 662 17.81 33.60 -23.44
N GLU A 663 17.64 34.66 -22.61
CA GLU A 663 17.74 34.57 -21.14
C GLU A 663 16.77 33.55 -20.54
N CYS A 664 15.54 33.52 -21.06
CA CYS A 664 14.53 32.56 -20.61
C CYS A 664 14.93 31.12 -20.90
N ILE A 665 15.40 30.84 -22.13
CA ILE A 665 15.90 29.51 -22.53
C ILE A 665 17.07 29.07 -21.66
N GLU A 666 18.05 29.95 -21.47
CA GLU A 666 19.25 29.64 -20.67
C GLU A 666 18.86 29.33 -19.20
N ARG A 667 18.02 30.15 -18.61
CA ARG A 667 17.54 29.92 -17.24
C ARG A 667 16.77 28.62 -17.09
N LEU A 668 15.87 28.32 -18.02
CA LEU A 668 15.13 27.06 -17.99
C LEU A 668 16.03 25.84 -18.22
N LYS A 669 17.05 25.94 -19.08
CA LYS A 669 18.07 24.90 -19.23
C LYS A 669 18.80 24.61 -17.94
N GLN A 670 19.21 25.66 -17.23
CA GLN A 670 19.86 25.53 -15.93
C GLN A 670 18.96 24.80 -14.92
N LEU A 671 17.69 25.23 -14.77
CA LEU A 671 16.73 24.62 -13.87
C LEU A 671 16.43 23.15 -14.23
N LYS A 672 16.35 22.84 -15.51
CA LYS A 672 16.16 21.47 -16.01
C LYS A 672 17.38 20.59 -15.74
N THR A 673 18.60 21.09 -15.97
CA THR A 673 19.84 20.35 -15.77
C THR A 673 20.10 20.07 -14.27
N THR A 674 19.82 21.05 -13.40
CA THR A 674 19.94 20.88 -11.95
C THR A 674 18.79 20.07 -11.34
N ARG A 675 17.78 19.71 -12.14
CA ARG A 675 16.58 19.01 -11.70
C ARG A 675 15.88 19.69 -10.53
N SER A 676 15.78 21.05 -10.59
CA SER A 676 15.08 21.80 -9.56
C SER A 676 13.67 21.26 -9.33
N ARG A 677 13.31 21.07 -8.07
CA ARG A 677 11.95 20.64 -7.67
C ARG A 677 10.94 21.76 -7.74
N ASN A 678 11.39 22.99 -7.56
CA ASN A 678 10.59 24.21 -7.50
C ASN A 678 11.03 25.20 -8.58
N ALA A 679 11.17 24.74 -9.83
CA ALA A 679 11.66 25.56 -10.93
C ALA A 679 10.87 26.86 -11.12
N GLU A 680 9.57 26.84 -10.84
CA GLU A 680 8.67 27.99 -10.93
C GLU A 680 8.97 29.08 -9.88
N GLU A 681 9.54 28.69 -8.75
CA GLU A 681 9.97 29.61 -7.69
C GLU A 681 11.40 30.08 -7.91
N ASP A 682 12.24 29.18 -8.41
CA ASP A 682 13.68 29.40 -8.62
C ASP A 682 13.98 30.21 -9.90
N PHE A 683 13.00 30.39 -10.81
CA PHE A 683 13.15 31.17 -12.05
C PHE A 683 13.31 32.66 -11.74
#